data_d71749d8a184f71edb2eed14b232ffdc
#
_entry.id   d71749d8a184f71edb2eed14b232ffdc
#
_cell.length_a   1.000
_cell.length_b   1.000
_cell.length_c   1.000
_cell.angle_alpha   90.00
_cell.angle_beta   90.00
_cell.angle_gamma   90.00
#
_symmetry.space_group_name_H-M   'P 1'
#
loop_
_entity.id
_entity.type
_entity.pdbx_description
1 polymer ?
#
loop_
_entity_poly.entity_id
_entity_poly.type
_entity_poly.pdbx_seq_one_letter_code
_entity_poly.pdbx_strand_id
1 'polypeptide(L)'
;MKKYIFSFLLVGSLAFAQQLTIEETVMGPRKYAPKTLVASQWRKDTKSVTYLSTDFANLMEKSATNGWNETTLVTKAELESALKAKITGDEFTLRSFPAVNWQSKNSFETEIVGKNKNYSILFDVVMKQITKVVAYPNEGAEASFSKNNQVAWLKGNNIHITTTDGKTIEVTNDTNLGIVNGSGYVHRQEFGIDKGMWWNEAGTQLAYYRKDETMVANYPLTNWNEREAVNKDIKYPMAGMTSENVTVVVYDVASGKKVTIQTGEPKEQYLTMVSWEPTGKFIFIGVLNREQNHLKFNKYNASTGAFVKTLFEEKATTWVEPQHAITFVPNNPNQFIYQTDFYGFNQMYLYSTDGKLIKNLGYKDVVVTNLLGFDTTNSKINYIGTANNGLDRQLYQVDLKSVKTVQLTTVSGTHNASVSSDGTMILDQYSNATTPNEISILNVKNKMANTTLVKADNPFAGKIDLPKIELVTLTSADGKTLLNGRIIYPANFDATKKYPVMVYLYGGSHAQLVTNKWLSGAGYFDIYMAQQGYVVFTMDNRGSDARGKKFCEVNHRQLGVNEMADQMEGIKFLKSKAFVDADKIGVFGWSFGGFMSTSLMTSQADTFKVGVAGGPVIDWKYYEIMYGERYMDTPQENPEGYAKTSLLDKVKNLKGRLLIIHGAQDPVVVQQHSMNFIEACIKAGKQVDYFLYPNHEHNVSGRDRIHMYAKIADYFDTHLKK
;
A
#
# COMPACT_ATOMS: atom_id res chain seq x y z
N MET A 1 24.44 76.00 15.18
CA MET A 1 24.47 74.52 15.38
C MET A 1 23.06 73.98 15.04
N LYS A 2 22.91 73.45 13.82
CA LYS A 2 21.67 72.79 13.37
C LYS A 2 21.76 71.33 13.67
N LYS A 3 20.87 70.79 14.53
CA LYS A 3 20.73 69.37 14.83
C LYS A 3 19.88 68.74 13.72
N TYR A 4 20.44 67.78 12.99
CA TYR A 4 19.70 66.89 12.10
C TYR A 4 19.22 65.68 12.91
N ILE A 5 17.89 65.49 13.00
CA ILE A 5 17.23 64.29 13.53
C ILE A 5 17.09 63.35 12.36
N PHE A 6 17.81 62.19 12.37
CA PHE A 6 17.59 61.08 11.45
C PHE A 6 16.48 60.18 12.03
N SER A 7 15.30 60.23 11.42
CA SER A 7 14.27 59.24 11.66
C SER A 7 14.54 57.97 10.90
N PHE A 8 14.89 56.90 11.62
CA PHE A 8 14.93 55.54 11.04
C PHE A 8 13.50 55.07 10.87
N LEU A 9 12.99 55.00 9.64
CA LEU A 9 11.82 54.25 9.28
C LEU A 9 12.18 52.77 9.30
N LEU A 10 11.75 52.01 10.33
CA LEU A 10 11.69 50.58 10.30
C LEU A 10 10.62 50.15 9.29
N VAL A 11 11.02 49.82 8.06
CA VAL A 11 10.17 49.10 7.12
C VAL A 11 10.17 47.65 7.60
N GLY A 12 9.17 47.32 8.42
CA GLY A 12 8.87 45.91 8.70
C GLY A 12 8.47 45.25 7.39
N SER A 13 9.33 44.40 6.84
CA SER A 13 8.95 43.48 5.75
C SER A 13 7.85 42.57 6.29
N LEU A 14 6.60 42.84 5.94
CA LEU A 14 5.53 41.86 6.04
C LEU A 14 5.91 40.68 5.14
N ALA A 15 6.48 39.64 5.72
CA ALA A 15 6.66 38.38 5.02
C ALA A 15 5.26 37.81 4.76
N PHE A 16 4.73 38.05 3.57
CA PHE A 16 3.55 37.33 3.10
C PHE A 16 3.92 35.83 3.03
N ALA A 17 3.10 34.98 3.65
CA ALA A 17 3.25 33.55 3.49
C ALA A 17 3.14 33.19 2.00
N GLN A 18 4.08 32.37 1.53
CA GLN A 18 4.25 32.06 0.11
C GLN A 18 3.29 30.93 -0.29
N GLN A 19 2.87 30.90 -1.55
CA GLN A 19 2.18 29.74 -2.13
C GLN A 19 3.20 28.63 -2.44
N LEU A 20 2.73 27.38 -2.45
CA LEU A 20 3.54 26.26 -2.97
C LEU A 20 3.90 26.49 -4.43
N THR A 21 5.11 26.20 -4.80
CA THR A 21 5.50 26.08 -6.21
C THR A 21 5.08 24.71 -6.75
N ILE A 22 5.01 24.58 -8.08
CA ILE A 22 4.73 23.28 -8.70
C ILE A 22 5.82 22.24 -8.36
N GLU A 23 7.08 22.64 -8.21
CA GLU A 23 8.15 21.75 -7.75
C GLU A 23 7.90 21.25 -6.32
N GLU A 24 7.38 22.10 -5.45
CA GLU A 24 7.07 21.74 -4.07
C GLU A 24 5.88 20.79 -3.94
N THR A 25 5.06 20.63 -4.97
CA THR A 25 4.02 19.58 -4.98
C THR A 25 4.63 18.17 -4.96
N VAL A 26 5.87 18.01 -5.43
CA VAL A 26 6.61 16.73 -5.48
C VAL A 26 7.72 16.68 -4.43
N MET A 27 8.49 17.77 -4.27
CA MET A 27 9.64 17.82 -3.35
C MET A 27 9.26 18.32 -1.96
N GLY A 28 8.12 19.00 -1.83
CA GLY A 28 7.61 19.56 -0.58
C GLY A 28 7.40 18.56 0.55
N PRO A 29 6.97 17.29 0.32
CA PRO A 29 6.85 16.29 1.37
C PRO A 29 8.13 16.07 2.19
N ARG A 30 9.30 16.28 1.61
CA ARG A 30 10.58 16.26 2.35
C ARG A 30 10.88 17.59 3.05
N LYS A 31 10.56 18.72 2.39
CA LYS A 31 10.84 20.08 2.91
C LYS A 31 9.91 20.45 4.07
N TYR A 32 8.66 20.06 4.00
CA TYR A 32 7.61 20.36 4.96
C TYR A 32 7.16 19.12 5.75
N ALA A 33 8.04 18.13 5.92
CA ALA A 33 7.78 16.99 6.77
C ALA A 33 7.58 17.43 8.23
N PRO A 34 6.52 17.03 8.90
CA PRO A 34 6.39 17.26 10.35
C PRO A 34 7.53 16.57 11.10
N LYS A 35 8.02 17.20 12.17
CA LYS A 35 9.03 16.59 13.05
C LYS A 35 8.57 15.22 13.51
N THR A 36 9.45 14.20 13.43
CA THR A 36 9.15 12.82 13.80
C THR A 36 10.39 12.12 14.37
N LEU A 37 10.22 10.91 14.90
CA LEU A 37 11.29 9.95 15.18
C LEU A 37 11.31 8.95 14.02
N VAL A 38 12.31 9.05 13.17
CA VAL A 38 12.38 8.25 11.94
C VAL A 38 12.55 6.77 12.24
N ALA A 39 11.70 5.90 11.69
CA ALA A 39 11.71 4.45 11.92
C ALA A 39 11.65 4.08 13.40
N SER A 40 10.86 4.80 14.19
CA SER A 40 10.73 4.56 15.63
C SER A 40 10.09 3.21 15.93
N GLN A 41 10.68 2.47 16.86
CA GLN A 41 10.21 1.15 17.30
C GLN A 41 10.66 0.83 18.72
N TRP A 42 9.94 -0.08 19.38
CA TRP A 42 10.38 -0.62 20.65
C TRP A 42 11.66 -1.45 20.50
N ARG A 43 12.64 -1.21 21.36
CA ARG A 43 13.77 -2.13 21.55
C ARG A 43 13.25 -3.34 22.34
N LYS A 44 13.39 -4.53 21.74
CA LYS A 44 12.84 -5.77 22.30
C LYS A 44 13.27 -6.00 23.76
N ASP A 45 12.35 -6.45 24.59
CA ASP A 45 12.54 -6.76 26.02
C ASP A 45 13.09 -5.58 26.85
N THR A 46 12.79 -4.36 26.46
CA THR A 46 13.15 -3.13 27.18
C THR A 46 11.97 -2.15 27.25
N LYS A 47 12.15 -1.06 28.01
CA LYS A 47 11.28 0.12 28.00
C LYS A 47 11.96 1.28 27.25
N SER A 48 12.53 0.97 26.10
CA SER A 48 13.25 1.93 25.25
C SER A 48 12.69 1.94 23.85
N VAL A 49 12.67 3.12 23.26
CA VAL A 49 12.33 3.36 21.85
C VAL A 49 13.59 3.71 21.10
N THR A 50 13.86 3.03 20.00
CA THR A 50 14.96 3.34 19.08
C THR A 50 14.45 3.96 17.81
N TYR A 51 15.25 4.82 17.18
CA TYR A 51 14.93 5.55 15.94
C TYR A 51 16.21 6.05 15.28
N LEU A 52 16.13 6.46 14.03
CA LEU A 52 17.26 7.02 13.29
C LEU A 52 17.38 8.53 13.56
N SER A 53 18.62 9.02 13.67
CA SER A 53 18.89 10.47 13.70
C SER A 53 18.43 11.14 12.40
N THR A 54 18.18 12.45 12.43
CA THR A 54 17.64 13.20 11.28
C THR A 54 18.55 13.21 10.05
N ASP A 55 19.85 13.04 10.25
CA ASP A 55 20.86 12.88 9.21
C ASP A 55 21.06 11.41 8.77
N PHE A 56 20.31 10.49 9.37
CA PHE A 56 20.42 9.04 9.16
C PHE A 56 21.80 8.45 9.47
N ALA A 57 22.60 9.12 10.31
CA ALA A 57 23.95 8.67 10.65
C ALA A 57 24.01 7.77 11.90
N ASN A 58 23.00 7.81 12.76
CA ASN A 58 23.03 7.13 14.04
C ASN A 58 21.72 6.42 14.36
N LEU A 59 21.81 5.29 15.05
CA LEU A 59 20.72 4.68 15.79
C LEU A 59 20.65 5.32 17.17
N MET A 60 19.56 6.01 17.44
CA MET A 60 19.29 6.76 18.67
C MET A 60 18.38 5.93 19.60
N GLU A 61 18.40 6.24 20.88
CA GLU A 61 17.54 5.64 21.89
C GLU A 61 16.97 6.69 22.85
N LYS A 62 15.71 6.52 23.22
CA LYS A 62 15.04 7.15 24.37
C LYS A 62 14.53 6.05 25.29
N SER A 63 14.84 6.13 26.59
CA SER A 63 14.51 5.07 27.56
C SER A 63 13.79 5.61 28.78
N ALA A 64 12.85 4.84 29.31
CA ALA A 64 12.18 5.14 30.57
C ALA A 64 13.17 5.19 31.76
N THR A 65 14.28 4.45 31.68
CA THR A 65 15.29 4.42 32.74
C THR A 65 16.13 5.67 32.85
N ASN A 66 16.20 6.48 31.80
CA ASN A 66 16.91 7.77 31.78
C ASN A 66 15.96 8.98 31.62
N GLY A 67 14.66 8.80 31.93
CA GLY A 67 13.66 9.87 31.82
C GLY A 67 13.36 10.26 30.39
N TRP A 68 13.51 9.36 29.41
CA TRP A 68 13.29 9.57 27.96
C TRP A 68 14.26 10.56 27.32
N ASN A 69 15.40 10.83 27.96
CA ASN A 69 16.46 11.62 27.33
C ASN A 69 17.07 10.87 26.15
N GLU A 70 17.46 11.65 25.15
CA GLU A 70 18.06 11.11 23.93
C GLU A 70 19.50 10.68 24.16
N THR A 71 19.86 9.50 23.65
CA THR A 71 21.23 8.98 23.65
C THR A 71 21.53 8.34 22.29
N THR A 72 22.80 8.37 21.87
CA THR A 72 23.26 7.62 20.70
C THR A 72 23.56 6.20 21.13
N LEU A 73 22.85 5.22 20.53
CA LEU A 73 23.03 3.81 20.81
C LEU A 73 24.15 3.21 19.95
N VAL A 74 24.12 3.45 18.64
CA VAL A 74 25.14 3.00 17.67
C VAL A 74 25.33 4.05 16.60
N THR A 75 26.59 4.40 16.29
CA THR A 75 26.92 5.25 15.15
C THR A 75 27.16 4.44 13.88
N LYS A 76 26.98 5.07 12.72
CA LYS A 76 27.34 4.47 11.43
C LYS A 76 28.82 4.04 11.39
N ALA A 77 29.70 4.86 11.95
CA ALA A 77 31.15 4.58 12.01
C ALA A 77 31.47 3.33 12.85
N GLU A 78 30.79 3.13 14.00
CA GLU A 78 30.94 1.91 14.81
C GLU A 78 30.47 0.67 14.03
N LEU A 79 29.34 0.76 13.32
CA LEU A 79 28.85 -0.34 12.49
C LEU A 79 29.82 -0.64 11.33
N GLU A 80 30.33 0.36 10.62
CA GLU A 80 31.30 0.19 9.56
C GLU A 80 32.64 -0.41 10.09
N SER A 81 33.07 -0.01 11.27
CA SER A 81 34.25 -0.60 11.92
C SER A 81 34.05 -2.08 12.23
N ALA A 82 32.88 -2.45 12.77
CA ALA A 82 32.54 -3.84 13.05
C ALA A 82 32.42 -4.69 11.77
N LEU A 83 31.89 -4.11 10.66
CA LEU A 83 31.84 -4.79 9.37
C LEU A 83 33.27 -5.10 8.86
N LYS A 84 34.16 -4.12 8.87
CA LYS A 84 35.55 -4.29 8.44
C LYS A 84 36.32 -5.28 9.31
N ALA A 85 36.04 -5.32 10.61
CA ALA A 85 36.66 -6.27 11.55
C ALA A 85 36.18 -7.70 11.36
N LYS A 86 34.90 -7.89 10.96
CA LYS A 86 34.28 -9.22 10.87
C LYS A 86 34.33 -9.84 9.50
N ILE A 87 34.24 -9.02 8.44
CA ILE A 87 34.14 -9.49 7.06
C ILE A 87 35.39 -9.03 6.30
N THR A 88 36.21 -9.99 5.91
CA THR A 88 37.41 -9.76 5.11
C THR A 88 37.13 -9.98 3.63
N GLY A 89 37.81 -9.24 2.75
CA GLY A 89 37.72 -9.39 1.28
C GLY A 89 36.50 -8.70 0.64
N ASP A 90 35.78 -7.87 1.40
CA ASP A 90 34.76 -6.99 0.85
C ASP A 90 34.90 -5.54 1.38
N GLU A 91 34.31 -4.58 0.69
CA GLU A 91 34.34 -3.16 1.02
C GLU A 91 32.94 -2.68 1.37
N PHE A 92 32.84 -1.84 2.41
CA PHE A 92 31.59 -1.30 2.91
C PHE A 92 31.63 0.22 2.95
N THR A 93 30.61 0.85 2.38
CA THR A 93 30.35 2.28 2.49
C THR A 93 28.87 2.49 2.74
N LEU A 94 28.52 2.71 3.99
CA LEU A 94 27.11 2.95 4.35
C LEU A 94 26.74 4.39 4.02
N ARG A 95 25.76 4.58 3.15
CA ARG A 95 25.19 5.92 2.87
C ARG A 95 24.44 6.47 4.06
N SER A 96 23.71 5.59 4.76
CA SER A 96 22.94 5.87 5.96
C SER A 96 23.03 4.70 6.93
N PHE A 97 22.63 4.89 8.17
CA PHE A 97 22.41 3.78 9.10
C PHE A 97 21.27 2.91 8.57
N PRO A 98 21.40 1.57 8.51
CA PRO A 98 20.39 0.69 7.93
C PRO A 98 19.18 0.55 8.86
N ALA A 99 18.08 0.06 8.30
CA ALA A 99 16.93 -0.37 9.10
C ALA A 99 17.32 -1.54 10.02
N VAL A 100 16.80 -1.56 11.23
CA VAL A 100 17.13 -2.58 12.23
C VAL A 100 15.90 -3.40 12.61
N ASN A 101 16.11 -4.70 12.87
CA ASN A 101 15.11 -5.62 13.41
C ASN A 101 15.61 -6.21 14.73
N TRP A 102 15.04 -5.80 15.87
CA TRP A 102 15.48 -6.21 17.19
C TRP A 102 15.20 -7.70 17.45
N GLN A 103 16.25 -8.49 17.65
CA GLN A 103 16.16 -9.91 17.99
C GLN A 103 16.17 -10.15 19.52
N SER A 104 16.86 -9.29 20.27
CA SER A 104 16.89 -9.29 21.72
C SER A 104 17.10 -7.88 22.28
N LYS A 105 17.15 -7.71 23.58
CA LYS A 105 17.51 -6.42 24.19
C LYS A 105 18.90 -5.89 23.80
N ASN A 106 19.81 -6.77 23.39
CA ASN A 106 21.20 -6.40 23.09
C ASN A 106 21.55 -6.53 21.59
N SER A 107 20.70 -7.14 20.77
CA SER A 107 21.08 -7.38 19.38
C SER A 107 19.97 -7.09 18.37
N PHE A 108 20.36 -6.54 17.25
CA PHE A 108 19.49 -6.37 16.08
C PHE A 108 20.08 -7.04 14.84
N GLU A 109 19.21 -7.48 13.98
CA GLU A 109 19.53 -7.95 12.64
C GLU A 109 19.34 -6.82 11.64
N THR A 110 20.22 -6.77 10.63
CA THR A 110 20.11 -5.82 9.51
C THR A 110 20.77 -6.38 8.26
N GLU A 111 20.34 -5.88 7.11
CA GLU A 111 20.94 -6.21 5.81
C GLU A 111 21.93 -5.13 5.39
N ILE A 112 23.06 -5.56 4.86
CA ILE A 112 24.16 -4.72 4.39
C ILE A 112 24.51 -5.10 2.96
N VAL A 113 24.62 -4.10 2.10
CA VAL A 113 25.13 -4.25 0.74
C VAL A 113 26.63 -3.95 0.76
N GLY A 114 27.45 -4.98 0.51
CA GLY A 114 28.88 -4.84 0.27
C GLY A 114 29.17 -4.62 -1.23
N LYS A 115 30.43 -4.46 -1.57
CA LYS A 115 30.87 -4.30 -2.98
C LYS A 115 30.65 -5.59 -3.78
N ASN A 116 30.92 -6.75 -3.16
CA ASN A 116 30.91 -8.06 -3.83
C ASN A 116 29.72 -8.94 -3.43
N LYS A 117 29.21 -8.78 -2.22
CA LYS A 117 28.12 -9.58 -1.65
C LYS A 117 27.14 -8.76 -0.83
N ASN A 118 25.95 -9.29 -0.68
CA ASN A 118 24.97 -8.86 0.32
C ASN A 118 25.15 -9.68 1.59
N TYR A 119 24.82 -9.09 2.73
CA TYR A 119 24.99 -9.69 4.05
C TYR A 119 23.77 -9.45 4.91
N SER A 120 23.30 -10.48 5.61
CA SER A 120 22.49 -10.32 6.83
C SER A 120 23.41 -10.48 8.02
N ILE A 121 23.40 -9.52 8.94
CA ILE A 121 24.26 -9.51 10.12
C ILE A 121 23.44 -9.39 11.39
N LEU A 122 23.91 -10.03 12.47
CA LEU A 122 23.45 -9.80 13.83
C LEU A 122 24.48 -8.97 14.56
N PHE A 123 24.11 -7.73 14.93
CA PHE A 123 24.99 -6.79 15.64
C PHE A 123 24.62 -6.72 17.12
N ASP A 124 25.63 -6.85 18.01
CA ASP A 124 25.48 -6.67 19.44
C ASP A 124 25.82 -5.21 19.80
N VAL A 125 24.84 -4.50 20.37
CA VAL A 125 24.95 -3.06 20.67
C VAL A 125 25.80 -2.76 21.91
N VAL A 126 26.00 -3.77 22.79
CA VAL A 126 26.82 -3.63 24.01
C VAL A 126 28.30 -3.87 23.69
N MET A 127 28.56 -4.96 22.99
CA MET A 127 29.92 -5.34 22.58
C MET A 127 30.41 -4.55 21.34
N LYS A 128 29.52 -3.84 20.65
CA LYS A 128 29.80 -3.12 19.38
C LYS A 128 30.44 -4.02 18.32
N GLN A 129 29.96 -5.25 18.19
CA GLN A 129 30.50 -6.22 17.26
C GLN A 129 29.42 -7.06 16.58
N ILE A 130 29.80 -7.64 15.43
CA ILE A 130 28.96 -8.55 14.68
C ILE A 130 29.17 -9.97 15.19
N THR A 131 28.08 -10.59 15.67
CA THR A 131 28.09 -11.94 16.24
C THR A 131 27.74 -13.01 15.22
N LYS A 132 26.99 -12.64 14.16
CA LYS A 132 26.54 -13.55 13.11
C LYS A 132 26.60 -12.84 11.75
N VAL A 133 27.01 -13.59 10.71
CA VAL A 133 27.03 -13.13 9.32
C VAL A 133 26.48 -14.23 8.43
N VAL A 134 25.56 -13.87 7.54
CA VAL A 134 25.10 -14.71 6.42
C VAL A 134 25.32 -13.92 5.15
N ALA A 135 26.05 -14.47 4.18
CA ALA A 135 26.39 -13.79 2.93
C ALA A 135 25.72 -14.48 1.73
N TYR A 136 25.33 -13.69 0.73
CA TYR A 136 24.83 -14.17 -0.55
C TYR A 136 25.26 -13.21 -1.68
N PRO A 137 25.27 -13.65 -2.96
CA PRO A 137 25.73 -12.81 -4.07
C PRO A 137 24.91 -11.53 -4.24
N ASN A 138 25.54 -10.43 -4.70
CA ASN A 138 24.86 -9.16 -5.01
C ASN A 138 23.80 -9.31 -6.12
N GLU A 139 23.95 -10.26 -7.01
CA GLU A 139 22.97 -10.60 -8.05
C GLU A 139 21.74 -11.32 -7.51
N GLY A 140 21.79 -11.81 -6.24
CA GLY A 140 20.70 -12.52 -5.60
C GLY A 140 19.53 -11.55 -5.26
N ALA A 141 18.34 -11.89 -5.78
CA ALA A 141 17.10 -11.17 -5.50
C ALA A 141 16.21 -11.97 -4.55
N GLU A 142 15.21 -11.31 -3.98
CA GLU A 142 14.16 -11.90 -3.12
C GLU A 142 14.71 -12.82 -2.01
N ALA A 143 15.76 -12.41 -1.32
CA ALA A 143 16.42 -13.25 -0.32
C ALA A 143 15.48 -13.63 0.84
N SER A 144 15.49 -14.92 1.18
CA SER A 144 14.71 -15.50 2.29
C SER A 144 15.64 -16.22 3.25
N PHE A 145 15.65 -15.79 4.52
CA PHE A 145 16.58 -16.31 5.54
C PHE A 145 15.92 -17.37 6.39
N SER A 146 16.67 -18.45 6.64
CA SER A 146 16.25 -19.51 7.56
C SER A 146 16.75 -19.26 8.98
N LYS A 147 16.11 -19.86 9.97
CA LYS A 147 16.58 -19.76 11.38
C LYS A 147 17.94 -20.40 11.63
N ASN A 148 18.35 -21.37 10.80
CA ASN A 148 19.65 -22.04 10.87
C ASN A 148 20.72 -21.43 9.94
N ASN A 149 20.54 -20.14 9.55
CA ASN A 149 21.53 -19.34 8.83
C ASN A 149 21.80 -19.76 7.37
N GLN A 150 20.84 -20.33 6.72
CA GLN A 150 20.85 -20.48 5.26
C GLN A 150 20.05 -19.35 4.62
N VAL A 151 20.39 -19.00 3.39
CA VAL A 151 19.63 -18.02 2.60
C VAL A 151 19.23 -18.59 1.26
N ALA A 152 17.93 -18.57 0.95
CA ALA A 152 17.43 -18.83 -0.39
C ALA A 152 17.33 -17.50 -1.13
N TRP A 153 17.74 -17.46 -2.41
CA TRP A 153 17.76 -16.26 -3.21
C TRP A 153 17.54 -16.61 -4.69
N LEU A 154 17.12 -15.62 -5.48
CA LEU A 154 16.85 -15.80 -6.90
C LEU A 154 18.01 -15.31 -7.77
N LYS A 155 18.34 -16.07 -8.80
CA LYS A 155 19.11 -15.64 -9.96
C LYS A 155 18.24 -15.82 -11.21
N GLY A 156 17.79 -14.69 -11.77
CA GLY A 156 16.73 -14.73 -12.77
C GLY A 156 15.48 -15.42 -12.21
N ASN A 157 14.97 -16.42 -12.91
CA ASN A 157 13.78 -17.17 -12.52
C ASN A 157 14.10 -18.45 -11.71
N ASN A 158 15.31 -18.59 -11.16
CA ASN A 158 15.74 -19.81 -10.50
C ASN A 158 16.22 -19.59 -9.07
N ILE A 159 15.93 -20.56 -8.21
CA ILE A 159 16.24 -20.55 -6.78
C ILE A 159 17.61 -21.15 -6.52
N HIS A 160 18.39 -20.47 -5.71
CA HIS A 160 19.66 -20.91 -5.14
C HIS A 160 19.59 -20.85 -3.61
N ILE A 161 20.32 -21.71 -2.93
CA ILE A 161 20.51 -21.66 -1.49
C ILE A 161 22.00 -21.54 -1.18
N THR A 162 22.36 -20.52 -0.39
CA THR A 162 23.67 -20.47 0.25
C THR A 162 23.56 -21.09 1.64
N THR A 163 24.30 -22.17 1.87
CA THR A 163 24.32 -22.92 3.13
C THR A 163 25.23 -22.25 4.17
N THR A 164 25.15 -22.69 5.42
CA THR A 164 25.96 -22.13 6.53
C THR A 164 27.47 -22.26 6.34
N ASP A 165 27.93 -23.26 5.58
CA ASP A 165 29.34 -23.45 5.20
C ASP A 165 29.76 -22.65 3.94
N GLY A 166 28.85 -21.82 3.42
CA GLY A 166 29.08 -20.94 2.29
C GLY A 166 28.98 -21.58 0.91
N LYS A 167 28.54 -22.85 0.82
CA LYS A 167 28.27 -23.51 -0.46
C LYS A 167 26.97 -23.01 -1.06
N THR A 168 26.92 -22.94 -2.39
CA THR A 168 25.69 -22.64 -3.12
C THR A 168 25.11 -23.92 -3.72
N ILE A 169 23.84 -24.16 -3.46
CA ILE A 169 23.03 -25.22 -4.03
C ILE A 169 22.10 -24.59 -5.07
N GLU A 170 22.10 -25.12 -6.29
CA GLU A 170 21.12 -24.78 -7.32
C GLU A 170 19.85 -25.61 -7.06
N VAL A 171 18.79 -24.96 -6.58
CA VAL A 171 17.52 -25.64 -6.28
C VAL A 171 16.72 -25.86 -7.55
N THR A 172 16.65 -24.87 -8.44
CA THR A 172 15.96 -24.97 -9.73
C THR A 172 16.85 -24.50 -10.86
N ASN A 173 16.62 -25.04 -12.08
CA ASN A 173 17.39 -24.75 -13.29
C ASN A 173 16.48 -24.80 -14.52
N ASP A 174 15.35 -24.08 -14.47
CA ASP A 174 14.46 -23.93 -15.61
C ASP A 174 15.07 -22.90 -16.60
N THR A 175 15.19 -23.30 -17.87
CA THR A 175 15.72 -22.44 -18.94
C THR A 175 14.62 -21.70 -19.70
N ASN A 176 13.37 -22.15 -19.60
CA ASN A 176 12.23 -21.49 -20.20
C ASN A 176 11.87 -20.25 -19.35
N LEU A 177 11.92 -19.05 -19.95
CA LEU A 177 11.64 -17.78 -19.26
C LEU A 177 10.19 -17.65 -18.76
N GLY A 178 9.26 -18.44 -19.30
CA GLY A 178 7.88 -18.53 -18.80
C GLY A 178 7.72 -19.40 -17.56
N ILE A 179 8.81 -20.03 -17.06
CA ILE A 179 8.81 -20.74 -15.78
C ILE A 179 9.53 -19.89 -14.76
N VAL A 180 8.83 -19.50 -13.70
CA VAL A 180 9.34 -18.62 -12.64
C VAL A 180 9.25 -19.34 -11.30
N ASN A 181 10.38 -19.49 -10.62
CA ASN A 181 10.47 -20.19 -9.33
C ASN A 181 10.78 -19.19 -8.21
N GLY A 182 10.10 -19.31 -7.08
CA GLY A 182 10.42 -18.61 -5.84
C GLY A 182 10.10 -17.12 -5.80
N SER A 183 9.61 -16.53 -6.88
CA SER A 183 9.22 -15.12 -6.89
C SER A 183 7.89 -14.88 -6.19
N GLY A 184 7.79 -13.76 -5.49
CA GLY A 184 6.53 -13.23 -4.95
C GLY A 184 5.62 -12.64 -6.02
N TYR A 185 6.09 -12.49 -7.27
CA TYR A 185 5.28 -12.01 -8.37
C TYR A 185 4.47 -13.15 -9.02
N VAL A 186 3.57 -13.73 -8.24
CA VAL A 186 2.54 -14.67 -8.69
C VAL A 186 1.17 -14.03 -8.53
N HIS A 187 0.20 -14.45 -9.33
CA HIS A 187 -1.15 -13.90 -9.34
C HIS A 187 -1.14 -12.35 -9.32
N ARG A 188 -0.16 -11.75 -10.02
CA ARG A 188 0.11 -10.31 -10.13
C ARG A 188 0.19 -9.59 -8.78
N GLN A 189 0.65 -10.30 -7.74
CA GLN A 189 0.74 -9.83 -6.34
C GLN A 189 -0.62 -9.50 -5.69
N GLU A 190 -1.70 -10.01 -6.27
CA GLU A 190 -3.00 -9.96 -5.62
C GLU A 190 -3.06 -10.89 -4.39
N PHE A 191 -4.10 -10.83 -3.61
CA PHE A 191 -4.31 -11.69 -2.43
C PHE A 191 -3.25 -11.54 -1.32
N GLY A 192 -2.62 -10.36 -1.20
CA GLY A 192 -1.60 -10.09 -0.18
C GLY A 192 -0.31 -10.89 -0.34
N ILE A 193 -0.02 -11.39 -1.53
CA ILE A 193 1.21 -12.13 -1.83
C ILE A 193 2.37 -11.14 -1.99
N ASP A 194 3.37 -11.23 -1.10
CA ASP A 194 4.55 -10.38 -1.08
C ASP A 194 5.87 -11.16 -1.22
N LYS A 195 5.82 -12.49 -1.13
CA LYS A 195 7.00 -13.38 -1.25
C LYS A 195 6.64 -14.71 -1.88
N GLY A 196 7.64 -15.38 -2.45
CA GLY A 196 7.48 -16.66 -3.12
C GLY A 196 8.23 -17.81 -2.47
N MET A 197 8.91 -17.60 -1.32
CA MET A 197 9.72 -18.59 -0.62
C MET A 197 9.46 -18.57 0.89
N TRP A 198 9.33 -19.76 1.50
CA TRP A 198 9.07 -19.92 2.94
C TRP A 198 9.88 -21.08 3.53
N TRP A 199 10.76 -20.78 4.47
CA TRP A 199 11.44 -21.81 5.26
C TRP A 199 10.50 -22.40 6.32
N ASN A 200 10.62 -23.71 6.57
CA ASN A 200 10.03 -24.28 7.77
C ASN A 200 10.77 -23.78 9.03
N GLU A 201 10.17 -23.97 10.21
CA GLU A 201 10.72 -23.47 11.49
C GLU A 201 12.13 -24.01 11.77
N ALA A 202 12.42 -25.28 11.37
CA ALA A 202 13.72 -25.90 11.53
C ALA A 202 14.78 -25.41 10.49
N GLY A 203 14.38 -24.67 9.46
CA GLY A 203 15.26 -24.23 8.37
C GLY A 203 15.82 -25.37 7.51
N THR A 204 15.17 -26.52 7.50
CA THR A 204 15.60 -27.73 6.76
C THR A 204 14.87 -27.93 5.45
N GLN A 205 13.72 -27.29 5.29
CA GLN A 205 12.87 -27.36 4.10
C GLN A 205 12.44 -25.98 3.64
N LEU A 206 12.44 -25.77 2.32
CA LEU A 206 12.00 -24.55 1.67
C LEU A 206 10.74 -24.85 0.83
N ALA A 207 9.61 -24.23 1.16
CA ALA A 207 8.46 -24.18 0.26
C ALA A 207 8.63 -22.98 -0.69
N TYR A 208 8.22 -23.15 -1.95
CA TYR A 208 8.28 -22.07 -2.92
C TYR A 208 7.20 -22.19 -3.98
N TYR A 209 6.82 -21.05 -4.56
CA TYR A 209 5.99 -21.03 -5.75
C TYR A 209 6.79 -21.44 -6.99
N ARG A 210 6.17 -22.25 -7.84
CA ARG A 210 6.58 -22.48 -9.22
C ARG A 210 5.43 -22.04 -10.12
N LYS A 211 5.63 -20.95 -10.83
CA LYS A 211 4.68 -20.37 -11.77
C LYS A 211 5.03 -20.79 -13.19
N ASP A 212 4.06 -21.31 -13.92
CA ASP A 212 4.13 -21.56 -15.35
C ASP A 212 3.21 -20.58 -16.07
N GLU A 213 3.78 -19.64 -16.77
CA GLU A 213 3.09 -18.64 -17.60
C GLU A 213 3.41 -18.78 -19.09
N THR A 214 3.92 -19.96 -19.51
CA THR A 214 4.29 -20.22 -20.91
C THR A 214 3.12 -20.07 -21.87
N MET A 215 1.90 -20.38 -21.41
CA MET A 215 0.65 -20.28 -22.17
C MET A 215 0.03 -18.89 -22.16
N VAL A 216 0.49 -17.99 -21.28
CA VAL A 216 -0.04 -16.62 -21.18
C VAL A 216 0.46 -15.78 -22.35
N ALA A 217 -0.44 -14.97 -22.93
CA ALA A 217 -0.12 -14.09 -24.04
C ALA A 217 0.95 -13.06 -23.69
N ASN A 218 1.86 -12.83 -24.63
CA ASN A 218 2.84 -11.74 -24.52
C ASN A 218 2.14 -10.40 -24.83
N TYR A 219 2.51 -9.38 -24.06
CA TYR A 219 2.16 -7.99 -24.35
C TYR A 219 3.46 -7.17 -24.52
N PRO A 220 3.62 -6.43 -25.67
CA PRO A 220 4.83 -5.68 -25.95
C PRO A 220 4.84 -4.36 -25.16
N LEU A 221 5.93 -4.11 -24.42
CA LEU A 221 6.26 -2.80 -23.86
C LEU A 221 7.48 -2.24 -24.60
N THR A 222 7.30 -1.13 -25.31
CA THR A 222 8.38 -0.56 -26.13
C THR A 222 9.31 0.29 -25.26
N ASN A 223 10.59 -0.08 -25.22
CA ASN A 223 11.66 0.73 -24.63
C ASN A 223 12.26 1.66 -25.69
N TRP A 224 12.13 2.95 -25.48
CA TRP A 224 12.60 4.01 -26.36
C TRP A 224 13.99 4.55 -26.00
N ASN A 225 14.62 4.04 -24.93
CA ASN A 225 15.91 4.54 -24.44
C ASN A 225 17.09 4.01 -25.27
N GLU A 226 16.89 2.92 -25.99
CA GLU A 226 17.91 2.34 -26.86
C GLU A 226 17.96 3.08 -28.20
N ARG A 227 19.12 3.04 -28.87
CA ARG A 227 19.25 3.64 -30.20
C ARG A 227 18.28 3.03 -31.21
N GLU A 228 18.10 1.73 -31.13
CA GLU A 228 17.02 1.00 -31.81
C GLU A 228 15.97 0.66 -30.74
N ALA A 229 14.73 1.14 -30.92
CA ALA A 229 13.66 0.85 -29.98
C ALA A 229 13.42 -0.66 -29.93
N VAL A 230 13.38 -1.23 -28.73
CA VAL A 230 13.18 -2.65 -28.50
C VAL A 230 11.91 -2.92 -27.73
N ASN A 231 11.20 -3.98 -28.09
CA ASN A 231 10.09 -4.46 -27.27
C ASN A 231 10.61 -5.34 -26.13
N LYS A 232 10.15 -5.02 -24.91
CA LYS A 232 10.28 -5.88 -23.74
C LYS A 232 8.91 -6.50 -23.50
N ASP A 233 8.74 -7.74 -23.95
CA ASP A 233 7.48 -8.44 -23.77
C ASP A 233 7.28 -8.80 -22.30
N ILE A 234 6.06 -8.64 -21.82
CA ILE A 234 5.59 -9.13 -20.52
C ILE A 234 4.46 -10.14 -20.72
N LYS A 235 4.29 -11.05 -19.78
CA LYS A 235 3.11 -11.92 -19.72
C LYS A 235 1.95 -11.13 -19.14
N TYR A 236 0.87 -10.99 -19.91
CA TYR A 236 -0.29 -10.21 -19.51
C TYR A 236 -1.59 -10.95 -19.81
N PRO A 237 -2.16 -11.65 -18.81
CA PRO A 237 -3.40 -12.39 -18.97
C PRO A 237 -4.60 -11.42 -18.88
N MET A 238 -5.23 -11.10 -20.00
CA MET A 238 -6.44 -10.25 -20.02
C MET A 238 -7.67 -11.05 -19.58
N ALA A 239 -8.66 -10.37 -19.03
CA ALA A 239 -9.91 -10.96 -18.54
C ALA A 239 -10.55 -11.87 -19.61
N GLY A 240 -10.94 -13.09 -19.21
CA GLY A 240 -11.52 -14.12 -20.09
C GLY A 240 -10.49 -14.90 -20.93
N MET A 241 -9.19 -14.58 -20.83
CA MET A 241 -8.12 -15.28 -21.55
C MET A 241 -7.46 -16.36 -20.67
N THR A 242 -6.48 -17.07 -21.20
CA THR A 242 -5.72 -18.09 -20.49
C THR A 242 -4.84 -17.48 -19.41
N SER A 243 -4.91 -18.04 -18.20
CA SER A 243 -4.14 -17.63 -17.02
C SER A 243 -2.87 -18.45 -16.85
N GLU A 244 -2.04 -18.05 -15.88
CA GLU A 244 -0.89 -18.81 -15.41
C GLU A 244 -1.33 -20.01 -14.56
N ASN A 245 -0.46 -21.02 -14.48
CA ASN A 245 -0.59 -22.15 -13.56
C ASN A 245 0.45 -22.05 -12.45
N VAL A 246 0.02 -22.03 -11.21
CA VAL A 246 0.93 -21.95 -10.06
C VAL A 246 0.86 -23.23 -9.24
N THR A 247 2.02 -23.72 -8.81
CA THR A 247 2.15 -24.84 -7.88
C THR A 247 3.02 -24.45 -6.70
N VAL A 248 2.85 -25.12 -5.57
CA VAL A 248 3.76 -25.02 -4.42
C VAL A 248 4.62 -26.27 -4.39
N VAL A 249 5.94 -26.06 -4.28
CA VAL A 249 6.92 -27.14 -4.20
C VAL A 249 7.66 -27.03 -2.86
N VAL A 250 7.89 -28.16 -2.21
CA VAL A 250 8.73 -28.29 -1.02
C VAL A 250 10.05 -28.92 -1.39
N TYR A 251 11.15 -28.21 -1.08
CA TYR A 251 12.52 -28.70 -1.27
C TYR A 251 13.15 -29.06 0.08
N ASP A 252 13.66 -30.25 0.21
CA ASP A 252 14.41 -30.72 1.38
C ASP A 252 15.90 -30.51 1.13
N VAL A 253 16.55 -29.69 1.97
CA VAL A 253 17.93 -29.24 1.74
C VAL A 253 18.94 -30.37 1.87
N ALA A 254 18.70 -31.32 2.77
CA ALA A 254 19.66 -32.41 3.05
C ALA A 254 19.65 -33.48 1.96
N SER A 255 18.47 -33.83 1.46
CA SER A 255 18.31 -34.89 0.45
C SER A 255 18.27 -34.39 -1.00
N GLY A 256 18.04 -33.08 -1.21
CA GLY A 256 17.79 -32.51 -2.54
C GLY A 256 16.43 -32.89 -3.13
N LYS A 257 15.57 -33.56 -2.37
CA LYS A 257 14.25 -34.01 -2.83
C LYS A 257 13.29 -32.82 -3.00
N LYS A 258 12.57 -32.81 -4.13
CA LYS A 258 11.46 -31.91 -4.42
C LYS A 258 10.14 -32.65 -4.34
N VAL A 259 9.14 -32.03 -3.72
CA VAL A 259 7.79 -32.55 -3.58
C VAL A 259 6.79 -31.49 -3.99
N THR A 260 6.05 -31.72 -5.07
CA THR A 260 4.95 -30.83 -5.48
C THR A 260 3.72 -31.11 -4.64
N ILE A 261 3.13 -30.06 -4.08
CA ILE A 261 1.88 -30.15 -3.33
C ILE A 261 0.72 -30.40 -4.29
N GLN A 262 -0.12 -31.39 -3.95
CA GLN A 262 -1.23 -31.86 -4.79
C GLN A 262 -2.49 -31.03 -4.50
N THR A 263 -2.58 -29.84 -5.10
CA THR A 263 -3.71 -28.92 -4.89
C THR A 263 -4.96 -29.29 -5.69
N GLY A 264 -4.86 -30.25 -6.61
CA GLY A 264 -5.99 -30.75 -7.41
C GLY A 264 -6.21 -29.99 -8.72
N GLU A 265 -7.39 -30.17 -9.26
CA GLU A 265 -7.87 -29.51 -10.48
C GLU A 265 -9.04 -28.54 -10.15
N PRO A 266 -9.31 -27.51 -10.98
CA PRO A 266 -8.57 -27.14 -12.18
C PRO A 266 -7.19 -26.55 -11.87
N LYS A 267 -6.25 -26.53 -12.85
CA LYS A 267 -4.93 -25.90 -12.67
C LYS A 267 -5.00 -24.36 -12.60
N GLU A 268 -5.96 -23.77 -13.26
CA GLU A 268 -6.26 -22.34 -13.16
C GLU A 268 -6.94 -22.03 -11.83
N GLN A 269 -6.17 -22.04 -10.76
CA GLN A 269 -6.57 -21.72 -9.38
C GLN A 269 -5.53 -20.79 -8.76
N TYR A 270 -5.92 -20.03 -7.75
CA TYR A 270 -5.02 -19.14 -7.03
C TYR A 270 -4.59 -19.80 -5.73
N LEU A 271 -3.28 -19.93 -5.53
CA LEU A 271 -2.68 -20.50 -4.33
C LEU A 271 -2.22 -19.39 -3.41
N THR A 272 -2.95 -19.20 -2.33
CA THR A 272 -2.80 -18.07 -1.41
C THR A 272 -2.44 -18.55 -0.01
N MET A 273 -2.11 -17.66 0.91
CA MET A 273 -1.99 -17.92 2.35
C MET A 273 -1.01 -19.06 2.70
N VAL A 274 0.02 -19.33 1.88
CA VAL A 274 0.98 -20.40 2.11
C VAL A 274 1.61 -20.27 3.49
N SER A 275 1.45 -21.29 4.34
CA SER A 275 1.88 -21.24 5.75
C SER A 275 2.39 -22.60 6.20
N TRP A 276 3.60 -22.62 6.79
CA TRP A 276 4.11 -23.80 7.46
C TRP A 276 3.42 -24.03 8.81
N GLU A 277 3.02 -25.24 9.07
CA GLU A 277 2.67 -25.65 10.44
C GLU A 277 3.96 -25.69 11.28
N PRO A 278 3.94 -25.25 12.57
CA PRO A 278 5.15 -25.08 13.37
C PRO A 278 6.05 -26.30 13.52
N THR A 279 5.53 -27.54 13.38
CA THR A 279 6.35 -28.75 13.44
C THR A 279 7.02 -29.09 12.09
N GLY A 280 6.65 -28.40 11.01
CA GLY A 280 7.17 -28.65 9.65
C GLY A 280 6.62 -29.91 8.97
N LYS A 281 5.66 -30.61 9.58
CA LYS A 281 5.03 -31.81 8.99
C LYS A 281 3.99 -31.48 7.93
N PHE A 282 3.35 -30.36 8.09
CA PHE A 282 2.24 -29.93 7.23
C PHE A 282 2.47 -28.53 6.68
N ILE A 283 1.89 -28.28 5.53
CA ILE A 283 1.76 -26.94 4.92
C ILE A 283 0.28 -26.65 4.68
N PHE A 284 -0.12 -25.42 4.95
CA PHE A 284 -1.48 -24.93 4.71
C PHE A 284 -1.48 -24.02 3.50
N ILE A 285 -2.51 -24.13 2.66
CA ILE A 285 -2.68 -23.32 1.45
C ILE A 285 -4.15 -22.96 1.30
N GLY A 286 -4.43 -21.69 1.06
CA GLY A 286 -5.71 -21.23 0.56
C GLY A 286 -5.80 -21.47 -0.94
N VAL A 287 -6.70 -22.36 -1.36
CA VAL A 287 -6.97 -22.63 -2.77
C VAL A 287 -8.25 -21.89 -3.15
N LEU A 288 -8.10 -20.83 -3.93
CA LEU A 288 -9.19 -20.02 -4.43
C LEU A 288 -9.46 -20.37 -5.90
N ASN A 289 -10.73 -20.57 -6.27
CA ASN A 289 -11.11 -20.81 -7.65
C ASN A 289 -10.88 -19.60 -8.54
N ARG A 290 -10.87 -19.76 -9.88
CA ARG A 290 -10.65 -18.67 -10.83
C ARG A 290 -11.72 -17.57 -10.71
N GLU A 291 -12.96 -17.92 -10.44
CA GLU A 291 -14.07 -17.00 -10.22
C GLU A 291 -13.94 -16.21 -8.90
N GLN A 292 -12.90 -16.50 -8.12
CA GLN A 292 -12.55 -15.84 -6.85
C GLN A 292 -13.69 -15.78 -5.82
N ASN A 293 -14.64 -16.69 -5.89
CA ASN A 293 -15.81 -16.71 -5.02
C ASN A 293 -15.89 -17.94 -4.10
N HIS A 294 -14.93 -18.88 -4.20
CA HIS A 294 -14.87 -20.08 -3.38
C HIS A 294 -13.44 -20.39 -2.94
N LEU A 295 -13.13 -20.08 -1.69
CA LEU A 295 -11.87 -20.40 -1.02
C LEU A 295 -11.99 -21.71 -0.26
N LYS A 296 -11.03 -22.63 -0.43
CA LYS A 296 -10.80 -23.82 0.40
C LYS A 296 -9.46 -23.67 1.12
N PHE A 297 -9.46 -23.61 2.44
CA PHE A 297 -8.22 -23.60 3.21
C PHE A 297 -7.83 -25.04 3.55
N ASN A 298 -6.79 -25.51 2.86
CA ASN A 298 -6.42 -26.92 2.83
C ASN A 298 -5.12 -27.18 3.60
N LYS A 299 -5.05 -28.40 4.20
CA LYS A 299 -3.87 -28.95 4.86
C LYS A 299 -3.27 -30.04 3.99
N TYR A 300 -1.94 -30.00 3.81
CA TYR A 300 -1.18 -30.97 3.01
C TYR A 300 -0.01 -31.54 3.81
N ASN A 301 0.36 -32.78 3.53
CA ASN A 301 1.57 -33.39 4.07
C ASN A 301 2.79 -32.85 3.29
N ALA A 302 3.73 -32.21 3.99
CA ALA A 302 4.87 -31.55 3.36
C ALA A 302 5.87 -32.52 2.71
N SER A 303 6.01 -33.76 3.23
CA SER A 303 6.99 -34.75 2.73
C SER A 303 6.49 -35.57 1.55
N THR A 304 5.17 -35.67 1.34
CA THR A 304 4.54 -36.43 0.25
C THR A 304 3.77 -35.56 -0.74
N GLY A 305 3.45 -34.31 -0.39
CA GLY A 305 2.59 -33.41 -1.15
C GLY A 305 1.10 -33.77 -1.09
N ALA A 306 0.74 -34.85 -0.41
CA ALA A 306 -0.63 -35.36 -0.39
C ALA A 306 -1.60 -34.45 0.36
N PHE A 307 -2.80 -34.27 -0.21
CA PHE A 307 -3.92 -33.62 0.45
C PHE A 307 -4.30 -34.41 1.71
N VAL A 308 -4.52 -33.70 2.81
CA VAL A 308 -4.95 -34.30 4.08
C VAL A 308 -6.43 -34.00 4.31
N LYS A 309 -6.82 -32.73 4.33
CA LYS A 309 -8.19 -32.29 4.48
C LYS A 309 -8.39 -30.80 4.21
N THR A 310 -9.61 -30.40 3.92
CA THR A 310 -10.03 -28.99 3.98
C THR A 310 -10.37 -28.63 5.43
N LEU A 311 -9.80 -27.53 5.92
CA LEU A 311 -10.03 -27.04 7.29
C LEU A 311 -11.33 -26.23 7.37
N PHE A 312 -11.54 -25.33 6.43
CA PHE A 312 -12.78 -24.57 6.25
C PHE A 312 -12.91 -24.08 4.81
N GLU A 313 -14.09 -23.60 4.47
CA GLU A 313 -14.39 -23.03 3.16
C GLU A 313 -15.10 -21.68 3.35
N GLU A 314 -14.85 -20.75 2.43
CA GLU A 314 -15.61 -19.52 2.26
C GLU A 314 -16.20 -19.48 0.85
N LYS A 315 -17.51 -19.27 0.74
CA LYS A 315 -18.20 -19.19 -0.55
C LYS A 315 -19.12 -17.98 -0.56
N ALA A 316 -18.87 -17.04 -1.48
CA ALA A 316 -19.64 -15.82 -1.63
C ALA A 316 -20.37 -15.78 -2.98
N THR A 317 -21.37 -14.92 -3.10
CA THR A 317 -22.03 -14.60 -4.36
C THR A 317 -21.28 -13.47 -5.12
N THR A 318 -20.40 -12.78 -4.44
CA THR A 318 -19.50 -11.77 -4.98
C THR A 318 -18.08 -12.37 -5.07
N TRP A 319 -17.19 -11.99 -4.20
CA TRP A 319 -15.83 -12.55 -4.13
C TRP A 319 -15.39 -12.86 -2.71
N VAL A 320 -14.39 -13.70 -2.58
CA VAL A 320 -13.63 -13.98 -1.36
C VAL A 320 -12.20 -13.50 -1.58
N GLU A 321 -11.63 -12.78 -0.62
CA GLU A 321 -10.35 -12.12 -0.76
C GLU A 321 -9.37 -12.51 0.36
N PRO A 322 -8.60 -13.60 0.19
CA PRO A 322 -7.65 -14.10 1.19
C PRO A 322 -6.37 -13.26 1.22
N GLN A 323 -6.42 -12.08 1.83
CA GLN A 323 -5.33 -11.10 1.85
C GLN A 323 -4.22 -11.40 2.87
N HIS A 324 -4.45 -12.30 3.84
CA HIS A 324 -3.55 -12.50 4.97
C HIS A 324 -3.24 -13.97 5.19
N ALA A 325 -1.95 -14.30 5.30
CA ALA A 325 -1.54 -15.60 5.80
C ALA A 325 -2.01 -15.78 7.25
N ILE A 326 -2.23 -17.06 7.67
CA ILE A 326 -2.61 -17.35 9.05
C ILE A 326 -1.46 -17.03 10.01
N THR A 327 -1.81 -16.68 11.25
CA THR A 327 -0.84 -16.43 12.33
C THR A 327 -1.04 -17.47 13.44
N PHE A 328 -0.06 -18.37 13.65
CA PHE A 328 -0.14 -19.34 14.73
C PHE A 328 -0.07 -18.65 16.10
N VAL A 329 -0.84 -19.16 17.06
CA VAL A 329 -0.74 -18.70 18.45
C VAL A 329 0.61 -19.15 19.01
N PRO A 330 1.47 -18.23 19.49
CA PRO A 330 2.78 -18.61 19.99
C PRO A 330 2.68 -19.65 21.12
N ASN A 331 3.56 -20.65 21.11
CA ASN A 331 3.58 -21.80 22.03
C ASN A 331 2.31 -22.70 21.98
N ASN A 332 1.46 -22.52 20.96
CA ASN A 332 0.31 -23.37 20.75
C ASN A 332 0.16 -23.74 19.25
N PRO A 333 0.86 -24.77 18.76
CA PRO A 333 0.87 -25.15 17.36
C PRO A 333 -0.47 -25.67 16.85
N ASN A 334 -1.44 -25.88 17.74
CA ASN A 334 -2.77 -26.41 17.41
C ASN A 334 -3.80 -25.30 17.15
N GLN A 335 -3.42 -24.03 17.24
CA GLN A 335 -4.33 -22.90 17.06
C GLN A 335 -3.69 -21.80 16.21
N PHE A 336 -4.50 -21.15 15.40
CA PHE A 336 -4.09 -20.01 14.58
C PHE A 336 -5.18 -18.95 14.50
N ILE A 337 -4.77 -17.72 14.21
CA ILE A 337 -5.63 -16.59 13.86
C ILE A 337 -5.77 -16.58 12.33
N TYR A 338 -7.01 -16.53 11.89
CA TYR A 338 -7.39 -16.25 10.51
C TYR A 338 -8.08 -14.89 10.43
N GLN A 339 -7.71 -14.08 9.46
CA GLN A 339 -8.27 -12.75 9.22
C GLN A 339 -9.04 -12.75 7.91
N THR A 340 -10.31 -12.34 7.95
CA THR A 340 -11.20 -12.33 6.77
C THR A 340 -12.29 -11.28 6.91
N ASP A 341 -12.80 -10.79 5.78
CA ASP A 341 -13.99 -9.95 5.69
C ASP A 341 -15.29 -10.75 5.37
N PHE A 342 -15.16 -12.05 5.22
CA PHE A 342 -16.25 -12.93 4.79
C PHE A 342 -17.54 -12.73 5.59
N TYR A 343 -17.45 -12.42 6.87
CA TYR A 343 -18.59 -12.17 7.74
C TYR A 343 -19.02 -10.69 7.80
N GLY A 344 -18.54 -9.85 6.92
CA GLY A 344 -18.95 -8.46 6.75
C GLY A 344 -17.87 -7.40 7.00
N PHE A 345 -16.97 -7.63 7.95
CA PHE A 345 -15.83 -6.75 8.24
C PHE A 345 -14.57 -7.59 8.33
N ASN A 346 -13.45 -7.07 7.83
CA ASN A 346 -12.16 -7.73 7.96
C ASN A 346 -11.80 -7.82 9.45
N GLN A 347 -11.96 -9.02 10.04
CA GLN A 347 -11.80 -9.29 11.47
C GLN A 347 -11.08 -10.60 11.70
N MET A 348 -10.74 -10.88 12.95
CA MET A 348 -9.95 -12.03 13.36
C MET A 348 -10.83 -13.16 13.90
N TYR A 349 -10.45 -14.39 13.57
CA TYR A 349 -11.09 -15.62 14.00
C TYR A 349 -10.05 -16.60 14.50
N LEU A 350 -10.28 -17.19 15.68
CA LEU A 350 -9.41 -18.22 16.25
C LEU A 350 -9.90 -19.59 15.80
N TYR A 351 -9.04 -20.32 15.10
CA TYR A 351 -9.26 -21.69 14.62
C TYR A 351 -8.32 -22.69 15.26
N SER A 352 -8.75 -23.95 15.33
CA SER A 352 -7.83 -25.07 15.56
C SER A 352 -7.24 -25.57 14.22
N THR A 353 -6.11 -26.26 14.29
CA THR A 353 -5.49 -26.91 13.11
C THR A 353 -6.29 -28.10 12.57
N ASP A 354 -7.41 -28.44 13.23
CA ASP A 354 -8.42 -29.39 12.75
C ASP A 354 -9.57 -28.71 11.99
N GLY A 355 -9.55 -27.38 11.85
CA GLY A 355 -10.54 -26.60 11.11
C GLY A 355 -11.76 -26.20 11.92
N LYS A 356 -11.76 -26.38 13.24
CA LYS A 356 -12.85 -25.93 14.10
C LYS A 356 -12.70 -24.44 14.41
N LEU A 357 -13.71 -23.63 14.11
CA LEU A 357 -13.82 -22.27 14.62
C LEU A 357 -13.98 -22.33 16.14
N ILE A 358 -13.01 -21.79 16.88
CA ILE A 358 -13.00 -21.76 18.34
C ILE A 358 -13.70 -20.49 18.83
N LYS A 359 -13.34 -19.33 18.26
CA LYS A 359 -13.87 -18.01 18.65
C LYS A 359 -13.89 -17.03 17.50
N ASN A 360 -14.93 -16.21 17.47
CA ASN A 360 -14.92 -14.94 16.75
C ASN A 360 -14.32 -13.87 17.66
N LEU A 361 -13.24 -13.24 17.24
CA LEU A 361 -12.52 -12.18 17.95
C LEU A 361 -12.89 -10.78 17.43
N GLY A 362 -13.87 -10.69 16.54
CA GLY A 362 -14.35 -9.45 15.95
C GLY A 362 -14.93 -8.47 16.98
N TYR A 363 -14.88 -7.20 16.67
CA TYR A 363 -15.39 -6.14 17.52
C TYR A 363 -16.19 -5.11 16.71
N LYS A 364 -17.53 -5.09 16.90
CA LYS A 364 -18.43 -4.13 16.21
C LYS A 364 -18.15 -4.09 14.70
N ASP A 365 -18.24 -2.90 14.12
CA ASP A 365 -18.01 -2.62 12.70
C ASP A 365 -16.54 -2.18 12.45
N VAL A 366 -15.60 -2.67 13.25
CA VAL A 366 -14.18 -2.37 13.11
C VAL A 366 -13.58 -3.22 11.99
N VAL A 367 -12.97 -2.57 11.00
CA VAL A 367 -12.11 -3.23 10.02
C VAL A 367 -10.69 -3.27 10.59
N VAL A 368 -10.13 -4.47 10.78
CA VAL A 368 -8.74 -4.66 11.19
C VAL A 368 -7.84 -4.32 10.00
N THR A 369 -7.00 -3.29 10.17
CA THR A 369 -6.07 -2.87 9.10
C THR A 369 -4.67 -3.45 9.29
N ASN A 370 -4.23 -3.64 10.54
CA ASN A 370 -2.92 -4.19 10.84
C ASN A 370 -2.99 -5.08 12.08
N LEU A 371 -2.61 -6.34 11.94
CA LEU A 371 -2.37 -7.25 13.06
C LEU A 371 -0.95 -6.98 13.61
N LEU A 372 -0.85 -6.51 14.86
CA LEU A 372 0.43 -6.16 15.48
C LEU A 372 1.06 -7.34 16.28
N GLY A 373 0.28 -8.42 16.49
CA GLY A 373 0.75 -9.62 17.17
C GLY A 373 0.26 -9.76 18.61
N PHE A 374 0.85 -10.73 19.30
CA PHE A 374 0.44 -11.15 20.64
C PHE A 374 1.17 -10.37 21.74
N ASP A 375 0.55 -10.29 22.92
CA ASP A 375 1.24 -9.85 24.13
C ASP A 375 2.24 -10.93 24.62
N THR A 376 3.10 -10.58 25.57
CA THR A 376 4.13 -11.51 26.10
C THR A 376 3.57 -12.78 26.76
N THR A 377 2.32 -12.76 27.17
CA THR A 377 1.63 -13.93 27.76
C THR A 377 0.91 -14.77 26.70
N ASN A 378 0.90 -14.34 25.45
CA ASN A 378 0.15 -14.93 24.34
C ASN A 378 -1.37 -15.05 24.61
N SER A 379 -1.88 -14.22 25.54
CA SER A 379 -3.29 -14.22 25.92
C SER A 379 -4.11 -13.15 25.24
N LYS A 380 -3.46 -12.16 24.63
CA LYS A 380 -4.10 -11.03 23.97
C LYS A 380 -3.45 -10.73 22.62
N ILE A 381 -4.24 -10.15 21.72
CA ILE A 381 -3.78 -9.66 20.42
C ILE A 381 -3.96 -8.16 20.36
N ASN A 382 -2.92 -7.46 19.87
CA ASN A 382 -2.95 -6.05 19.57
C ASN A 382 -3.15 -5.86 18.05
N TYR A 383 -3.98 -4.90 17.67
CA TYR A 383 -4.24 -4.59 16.27
C TYR A 383 -4.64 -3.13 16.06
N ILE A 384 -4.37 -2.59 14.88
CA ILE A 384 -4.94 -1.33 14.42
C ILE A 384 -6.24 -1.62 13.67
N GLY A 385 -7.27 -0.84 13.95
CA GLY A 385 -8.56 -0.96 13.30
C GLY A 385 -9.22 0.40 13.07
N THR A 386 -10.26 0.38 12.24
CA THR A 386 -11.01 1.59 11.89
C THR A 386 -11.86 2.09 13.05
N ALA A 387 -12.12 3.40 13.05
CA ALA A 387 -13.11 4.06 13.89
C ALA A 387 -13.70 5.27 13.15
N ASN A 388 -14.68 5.95 13.76
CA ASN A 388 -15.26 7.16 13.22
C ASN A 388 -15.65 7.03 11.73
N ASN A 389 -16.49 6.03 11.43
CA ASN A 389 -16.97 5.76 10.08
C ASN A 389 -15.83 5.57 9.04
N GLY A 390 -14.73 4.90 9.44
CA GLY A 390 -13.57 4.63 8.60
C GLY A 390 -12.54 5.77 8.52
N LEU A 391 -12.82 6.96 9.07
CA LEU A 391 -11.90 8.11 9.03
C LEU A 391 -10.68 7.93 9.93
N ASP A 392 -10.87 7.33 11.11
CA ASP A 392 -9.84 7.17 12.12
C ASP A 392 -9.19 5.77 12.05
N ARG A 393 -7.97 5.67 12.57
CA ARG A 393 -7.29 4.42 12.90
C ARG A 393 -6.95 4.44 14.38
N GLN A 394 -7.32 3.36 15.10
CA GLN A 394 -7.15 3.25 16.54
C GLN A 394 -6.46 1.95 16.91
N LEU A 395 -5.73 1.94 18.03
CA LEU A 395 -5.14 0.72 18.60
C LEU A 395 -6.16 0.02 19.48
N TYR A 396 -6.34 -1.26 19.22
CA TYR A 396 -7.20 -2.17 19.98
C TYR A 396 -6.41 -3.35 20.55
N GLN A 397 -6.92 -3.91 21.63
CA GLN A 397 -6.45 -5.16 22.21
C GLN A 397 -7.62 -6.08 22.49
N VAL A 398 -7.58 -7.33 22.02
CA VAL A 398 -8.58 -8.36 22.29
C VAL A 398 -7.99 -9.48 23.16
N ASP A 399 -8.70 -9.88 24.19
CA ASP A 399 -8.35 -11.01 25.06
C ASP A 399 -8.87 -12.33 24.45
N LEU A 400 -8.00 -13.30 24.23
CA LEU A 400 -8.32 -14.56 23.53
C LEU A 400 -9.27 -15.45 24.35
N LYS A 401 -9.29 -15.35 25.67
CA LYS A 401 -10.12 -16.18 26.53
C LYS A 401 -11.53 -15.60 26.67
N SER A 402 -11.66 -14.34 27.01
CA SER A 402 -12.93 -13.65 27.26
C SER A 402 -13.55 -13.01 26.04
N VAL A 403 -12.81 -12.85 24.94
CA VAL A 403 -13.17 -12.10 23.72
C VAL A 403 -13.43 -10.60 24.01
N LYS A 404 -13.04 -10.11 25.17
CA LYS A 404 -13.19 -8.70 25.52
C LYS A 404 -12.20 -7.85 24.76
N THR A 405 -12.70 -6.93 23.93
CA THR A 405 -11.90 -5.96 23.22
C THR A 405 -11.90 -4.63 23.94
N VAL A 406 -10.71 -4.00 24.00
CA VAL A 406 -10.49 -2.67 24.58
C VAL A 406 -9.80 -1.80 23.53
N GLN A 407 -10.36 -0.63 23.25
CA GLN A 407 -9.68 0.41 22.48
C GLN A 407 -8.65 1.09 23.39
N LEU A 408 -7.38 1.10 22.99
CA LEU A 408 -6.26 1.61 23.78
C LEU A 408 -5.92 3.07 23.49
N THR A 409 -6.07 3.54 22.25
CA THR A 409 -5.97 4.96 21.86
C THR A 409 -7.36 5.57 21.75
N THR A 410 -7.55 6.82 22.15
CA THR A 410 -8.90 7.42 22.25
C THR A 410 -9.02 8.80 21.62
N VAL A 411 -7.89 9.45 21.29
CA VAL A 411 -7.89 10.72 20.55
C VAL A 411 -8.34 10.46 19.12
N SER A 412 -9.24 11.30 18.59
CA SER A 412 -9.69 11.15 17.21
C SER A 412 -8.55 11.49 16.24
N GLY A 413 -8.27 10.59 15.32
CA GLY A 413 -7.19 10.70 14.36
C GLY A 413 -6.70 9.34 13.83
N THR A 414 -5.61 9.39 13.10
CA THR A 414 -4.92 8.22 12.58
C THR A 414 -3.72 7.90 13.46
N HIS A 415 -3.79 6.76 14.16
CA HIS A 415 -2.75 6.24 15.04
C HIS A 415 -1.94 5.14 14.34
N ASN A 416 -0.63 5.26 14.42
CA ASN A 416 0.34 4.19 14.15
C ASN A 416 1.00 3.86 15.50
N ALA A 417 0.48 2.86 16.17
CA ALA A 417 0.82 2.59 17.55
C ALA A 417 1.26 1.14 17.77
N SER A 418 2.14 0.92 18.75
CA SER A 418 2.62 -0.40 19.14
C SER A 418 2.74 -0.51 20.65
N VAL A 419 2.63 -1.74 21.17
CA VAL A 419 2.72 -2.04 22.60
C VAL A 419 4.13 -2.53 22.93
N SER A 420 4.70 -2.08 24.07
CA SER A 420 6.00 -2.55 24.58
C SER A 420 5.96 -4.05 24.84
N SER A 421 7.13 -4.71 24.80
CA SER A 421 7.25 -6.16 25.04
C SER A 421 6.62 -6.60 26.37
N ASP A 422 6.70 -5.79 27.43
CA ASP A 422 6.10 -6.09 28.72
C ASP A 422 4.59 -5.78 28.82
N GLY A 423 3.99 -5.27 27.75
CA GLY A 423 2.56 -4.95 27.67
C GLY A 423 2.10 -3.76 28.52
N THR A 424 3.02 -2.93 29.06
CA THR A 424 2.68 -1.84 29.98
C THR A 424 2.59 -0.47 29.35
N MET A 425 3.27 -0.27 28.22
CA MET A 425 3.36 1.02 27.51
C MET A 425 2.97 0.90 26.05
N ILE A 426 2.50 2.00 25.50
CA ILE A 426 2.19 2.17 24.07
C ILE A 426 3.10 3.28 23.55
N LEU A 427 3.83 3.00 22.48
CA LEU A 427 4.40 4.02 21.60
C LEU A 427 3.30 4.38 20.61
N ASP A 428 2.78 5.58 20.72
CA ASP A 428 1.71 6.08 19.89
C ASP A 428 2.20 7.24 19.04
N GLN A 429 2.18 7.07 17.74
CA GLN A 429 2.38 8.13 16.76
C GLN A 429 1.05 8.43 16.10
N TYR A 430 0.50 9.61 16.27
CA TYR A 430 -0.76 9.99 15.67
C TYR A 430 -0.73 11.34 14.98
N SER A 431 -1.64 11.52 14.07
CA SER A 431 -1.99 12.81 13.45
C SER A 431 -3.49 12.91 13.24
N ASN A 432 -3.97 14.15 13.12
CA ASN A 432 -5.34 14.45 12.71
C ASN A 432 -5.34 15.75 11.89
N ALA A 433 -6.51 16.26 11.53
CA ALA A 433 -6.63 17.45 10.70
C ALA A 433 -5.90 18.69 11.25
N THR A 434 -5.70 18.79 12.58
CA THR A 434 -5.07 19.93 13.26
C THR A 434 -3.70 19.62 13.87
N THR A 435 -3.36 18.34 14.04
CA THR A 435 -2.11 17.88 14.64
C THR A 435 -1.25 17.23 13.55
N PRO A 436 -0.15 17.89 13.11
CA PRO A 436 0.69 17.35 12.04
C PRO A 436 1.31 16.00 12.38
N ASN A 437 1.86 15.86 13.60
CA ASN A 437 2.40 14.63 14.15
C ASN A 437 2.66 14.80 15.65
N GLU A 438 2.26 13.81 16.44
CA GLU A 438 2.61 13.70 17.85
C GLU A 438 3.04 12.27 18.15
N ILE A 439 4.16 12.10 18.87
CA ILE A 439 4.64 10.80 19.34
C ILE A 439 4.70 10.84 20.85
N SER A 440 3.94 9.96 21.47
CA SER A 440 3.80 9.90 22.93
C SER A 440 3.92 8.48 23.45
N ILE A 441 4.41 8.35 24.68
CA ILE A 441 4.35 7.11 25.45
C ILE A 441 3.08 7.15 26.29
N LEU A 442 2.16 6.22 26.03
CA LEU A 442 0.93 6.07 26.82
C LEU A 442 1.05 4.91 27.78
N ASN A 443 0.32 4.95 28.87
CA ASN A 443 0.18 3.80 29.77
C ASN A 443 -1.04 2.95 29.35
N VAL A 444 -0.84 1.64 29.19
CA VAL A 444 -1.89 0.70 28.76
C VAL A 444 -3.11 0.70 29.72
N LYS A 445 -2.90 0.87 31.05
CA LYS A 445 -3.99 0.79 32.03
C LYS A 445 -4.92 2.00 32.01
N ASN A 446 -4.34 3.21 32.07
CA ASN A 446 -5.13 4.45 32.12
C ASN A 446 -5.24 5.18 30.77
N LYS A 447 -4.51 4.74 29.75
CA LYS A 447 -4.53 5.30 28.38
C LYS A 447 -4.11 6.76 28.30
N MET A 448 -3.44 7.27 29.34
CA MET A 448 -2.96 8.65 29.41
C MET A 448 -1.51 8.72 28.94
N ALA A 449 -1.14 9.83 28.35
CA ALA A 449 0.24 10.13 28.00
C ALA A 449 1.08 10.24 29.26
N ASN A 450 2.11 9.39 29.36
CA ASN A 450 3.14 9.50 30.41
C ASN A 450 4.18 10.55 29.99
N THR A 451 4.50 10.59 28.70
CA THR A 451 5.55 11.47 28.16
C THR A 451 5.30 11.69 26.67
N THR A 452 5.35 12.95 26.24
CA THR A 452 5.38 13.31 24.82
C THR A 452 6.84 13.37 24.36
N LEU A 453 7.20 12.50 23.41
CA LEU A 453 8.54 12.44 22.84
C LEU A 453 8.73 13.46 21.71
N VAL A 454 7.69 13.68 20.91
CA VAL A 454 7.65 14.66 19.82
C VAL A 454 6.27 15.27 19.77
N LYS A 455 6.23 16.59 19.64
CA LYS A 455 5.04 17.34 19.21
C LYS A 455 5.47 18.26 18.08
N ALA A 456 4.99 17.98 16.88
CA ALA A 456 5.36 18.76 15.72
C ALA A 456 4.49 20.00 15.62
N ASP A 457 5.13 21.14 15.43
CA ASP A 457 4.46 22.35 14.97
C ASP A 457 4.00 22.20 13.51
N ASN A 458 3.11 23.08 13.08
CA ASN A 458 2.72 23.14 11.68
C ASN A 458 3.95 23.48 10.81
N PRO A 459 4.45 22.55 9.96
CA PRO A 459 5.68 22.77 9.19
C PRO A 459 5.57 23.88 8.13
N PHE A 460 4.36 24.30 7.80
CA PHE A 460 4.08 25.38 6.86
C PHE A 460 4.00 26.76 7.54
N ALA A 461 3.88 26.82 8.88
CA ALA A 461 3.68 28.09 9.61
C ALA A 461 4.76 29.11 9.26
N GLY A 462 4.34 30.31 8.87
CA GLY A 462 5.21 31.43 8.47
C GLY A 462 5.96 31.22 7.14
N LYS A 463 5.68 30.12 6.41
CA LYS A 463 6.33 29.79 5.13
C LYS A 463 5.32 29.68 3.98
N ILE A 464 4.28 28.92 4.19
CA ILE A 464 3.24 28.66 3.20
C ILE A 464 1.87 28.99 3.80
N ASP A 465 1.06 29.70 3.04
CA ASP A 465 -0.33 29.96 3.40
C ASP A 465 -1.19 28.73 3.04
N LEU A 466 -1.52 27.94 4.07
CA LEU A 466 -2.35 26.74 3.88
C LEU A 466 -3.82 27.16 3.71
N PRO A 467 -4.47 26.68 2.64
CA PRO A 467 -5.91 26.88 2.49
C PRO A 467 -6.69 26.11 3.56
N LYS A 468 -7.90 26.59 3.88
CA LYS A 468 -8.82 25.87 4.77
C LYS A 468 -9.16 24.49 4.18
N ILE A 469 -9.04 23.45 5.00
CA ILE A 469 -9.44 22.06 4.67
C ILE A 469 -10.57 21.67 5.61
N GLU A 470 -11.63 21.08 5.05
CA GLU A 470 -12.81 20.68 5.81
C GLU A 470 -13.24 19.26 5.41
N LEU A 471 -13.43 18.40 6.42
CA LEU A 471 -14.07 17.10 6.23
C LEU A 471 -15.59 17.29 6.21
N VAL A 472 -16.25 16.67 5.25
CA VAL A 472 -17.70 16.73 5.08
C VAL A 472 -18.28 15.32 4.99
N THR A 473 -19.55 15.19 5.35
CA THR A 473 -20.30 13.94 5.22
C THR A 473 -21.50 14.18 4.30
N LEU A 474 -21.69 13.25 3.35
CA LEU A 474 -22.76 13.29 2.37
C LEU A 474 -23.54 11.97 2.40
N THR A 475 -24.76 12.00 1.88
CA THR A 475 -25.54 10.78 1.66
C THR A 475 -25.28 10.27 0.24
N SER A 476 -25.01 8.96 0.10
CA SER A 476 -24.78 8.31 -1.19
C SER A 476 -26.07 8.26 -2.05
N ALA A 477 -25.92 7.84 -3.30
CA ALA A 477 -27.03 7.69 -4.24
C ALA A 477 -28.07 6.65 -3.81
N ASP A 478 -27.77 5.76 -2.83
CA ASP A 478 -28.74 4.84 -2.24
C ASP A 478 -29.68 5.50 -1.20
N GLY A 479 -29.46 6.77 -0.87
CA GLY A 479 -30.26 7.55 0.05
C GLY A 479 -30.03 7.28 1.53
N LYS A 480 -29.07 6.41 1.91
CA LYS A 480 -28.88 5.98 3.32
C LYS A 480 -27.43 5.84 3.77
N THR A 481 -26.49 5.50 2.87
CA THR A 481 -25.09 5.30 3.24
C THR A 481 -24.39 6.65 3.33
N LEU A 482 -23.72 6.93 4.46
CA LEU A 482 -22.95 8.15 4.63
C LEU A 482 -21.58 8.00 3.96
N LEU A 483 -21.18 8.99 3.19
CA LEU A 483 -19.90 9.08 2.49
C LEU A 483 -19.03 10.16 3.12
N ASN A 484 -17.71 9.90 3.19
CA ASN A 484 -16.74 10.86 3.68
C ASN A 484 -16.16 11.67 2.51
N GLY A 485 -16.16 12.98 2.65
CA GLY A 485 -15.59 13.90 1.68
C GLY A 485 -14.65 14.92 2.31
N ARG A 486 -13.88 15.59 1.48
CA ARG A 486 -12.96 16.67 1.84
C ARG A 486 -13.11 17.82 0.86
N ILE A 487 -13.24 19.04 1.38
CA ILE A 487 -13.17 20.29 0.62
C ILE A 487 -11.90 21.03 1.01
N ILE A 488 -11.13 21.48 0.04
CA ILE A 488 -10.06 22.45 0.20
C ILE A 488 -10.54 23.74 -0.44
N TYR A 489 -10.66 24.79 0.37
CA TYR A 489 -11.11 26.07 -0.09
C TYR A 489 -9.99 26.82 -0.83
N PRO A 490 -10.30 27.71 -1.78
CA PRO A 490 -9.29 28.56 -2.41
C PRO A 490 -8.51 29.38 -1.36
N ALA A 491 -7.26 29.70 -1.65
CA ALA A 491 -6.53 30.67 -0.86
C ALA A 491 -7.28 32.02 -0.90
N ASN A 492 -7.31 32.74 0.22
CA ASN A 492 -8.04 34.00 0.38
C ASN A 492 -9.55 33.85 0.02
N PHE A 493 -10.15 32.76 0.50
CA PHE A 493 -11.54 32.41 0.23
C PHE A 493 -12.50 33.54 0.60
N ASP A 494 -13.36 33.91 -0.34
CA ASP A 494 -14.43 34.90 -0.19
C ASP A 494 -15.76 34.23 -0.58
N ALA A 495 -16.64 34.03 0.37
CA ALA A 495 -17.91 33.32 0.16
C ALA A 495 -18.87 34.04 -0.81
N THR A 496 -18.61 35.32 -1.16
CA THR A 496 -19.39 36.08 -2.13
C THR A 496 -18.97 35.86 -3.59
N LYS A 497 -17.80 35.24 -3.80
CA LYS A 497 -17.25 34.91 -5.14
C LYS A 497 -17.59 33.51 -5.53
N LYS A 498 -17.57 33.27 -6.85
CA LYS A 498 -17.69 31.92 -7.44
C LYS A 498 -16.31 31.41 -7.86
N TYR A 499 -16.06 30.14 -7.60
CA TYR A 499 -14.79 29.48 -7.88
C TYR A 499 -14.98 28.24 -8.76
N PRO A 500 -14.06 27.99 -9.71
CA PRO A 500 -14.01 26.74 -10.44
C PRO A 500 -13.69 25.59 -9.48
N VAL A 501 -14.13 24.38 -9.84
CA VAL A 501 -13.93 23.17 -9.03
C VAL A 501 -13.03 22.20 -9.75
N MET A 502 -12.02 21.67 -9.03
CA MET A 502 -11.31 20.46 -9.38
C MET A 502 -11.77 19.33 -8.49
N VAL A 503 -12.41 18.31 -9.05
CA VAL A 503 -12.70 17.06 -8.36
C VAL A 503 -11.49 16.13 -8.54
N TYR A 504 -10.82 15.79 -7.43
CA TYR A 504 -9.79 14.77 -7.42
C TYR A 504 -10.38 13.47 -6.87
N LEU A 505 -10.27 12.39 -7.61
CA LEU A 505 -10.86 11.11 -7.22
C LEU A 505 -10.00 9.91 -7.63
N TYR A 506 -10.19 8.81 -6.91
CA TYR A 506 -9.79 7.48 -7.34
C TYR A 506 -11.04 6.61 -7.54
N GLY A 507 -11.83 6.41 -6.50
CA GLY A 507 -13.16 5.79 -6.51
C GLY A 507 -13.16 4.27 -6.58
N GLY A 508 -12.00 3.62 -6.82
CA GLY A 508 -11.90 2.18 -6.99
C GLY A 508 -11.76 1.39 -5.69
N SER A 509 -11.85 0.09 -5.82
CA SER A 509 -11.73 -0.88 -4.73
C SER A 509 -10.39 -0.74 -4.01
N HIS A 510 -10.38 -0.99 -2.70
CA HIS A 510 -9.23 -0.90 -1.79
C HIS A 510 -8.57 0.48 -1.66
N ALA A 511 -9.21 1.55 -2.13
CA ALA A 511 -8.71 2.91 -1.97
C ALA A 511 -9.51 3.69 -0.94
N GLN A 512 -8.82 4.49 -0.13
CA GLN A 512 -9.40 5.49 0.74
C GLN A 512 -8.57 6.78 0.65
N LEU A 513 -9.16 7.86 0.16
CA LEU A 513 -8.49 9.15 -0.02
C LEU A 513 -8.77 10.14 1.13
N VAL A 514 -9.91 9.98 1.79
CA VAL A 514 -10.36 10.88 2.87
C VAL A 514 -10.15 10.19 4.22
N THR A 515 -9.26 10.75 5.03
CA THR A 515 -8.89 10.20 6.34
C THR A 515 -8.69 11.32 7.35
N ASN A 516 -8.91 11.04 8.62
CA ASN A 516 -8.60 11.97 9.69
C ASN A 516 -7.10 11.87 10.08
N LYS A 517 -6.26 12.41 9.21
CA LYS A 517 -4.82 12.60 9.44
C LYS A 517 -4.43 14.02 9.01
N TRP A 518 -3.16 14.39 9.17
CA TRP A 518 -2.68 15.69 8.73
C TRP A 518 -3.09 16.01 7.29
N LEU A 519 -3.56 17.23 7.05
CA LEU A 519 -4.15 17.70 5.79
C LEU A 519 -5.38 16.88 5.34
N SER A 520 -5.99 16.12 6.24
CA SER A 520 -7.13 15.22 5.93
C SER A 520 -6.87 14.26 4.75
N GLY A 521 -5.61 13.88 4.55
CA GLY A 521 -5.17 13.02 3.45
C GLY A 521 -4.94 13.74 2.12
N ALA A 522 -5.02 15.08 2.06
CA ALA A 522 -4.73 15.83 0.84
C ALA A 522 -3.27 15.71 0.41
N GLY A 523 -3.07 15.59 -0.90
CA GLY A 523 -1.76 15.74 -1.52
C GLY A 523 -1.34 17.20 -1.64
N TYR A 524 -0.04 17.44 -1.81
CA TYR A 524 0.47 18.81 -2.00
C TYR A 524 0.01 19.43 -3.33
N PHE A 525 -0.27 18.61 -4.34
CA PHE A 525 -0.87 19.10 -5.57
C PHE A 525 -2.31 19.60 -5.36
N ASP A 526 -3.10 18.97 -4.50
CA ASP A 526 -4.44 19.45 -4.12
C ASP A 526 -4.36 20.82 -3.45
N ILE A 527 -3.38 21.00 -2.53
CA ILE A 527 -3.11 22.28 -1.87
C ILE A 527 -2.70 23.35 -2.87
N TYR A 528 -1.79 23.01 -3.80
CA TYR A 528 -1.36 23.90 -4.86
C TYR A 528 -2.54 24.38 -5.71
N MET A 529 -3.40 23.48 -6.19
CA MET A 529 -4.56 23.85 -7.01
C MET A 529 -5.54 24.73 -6.25
N ALA A 530 -5.73 24.49 -4.95
CA ALA A 530 -6.54 25.39 -4.12
C ALA A 530 -5.90 26.78 -4.01
N GLN A 531 -4.59 26.87 -3.89
CA GLN A 531 -3.86 28.16 -3.91
C GLN A 531 -3.93 28.85 -5.29
N GLN A 532 -4.11 28.09 -6.37
CA GLN A 532 -4.40 28.67 -7.70
C GLN A 532 -5.87 29.12 -7.85
N GLY A 533 -6.69 29.05 -6.81
CA GLY A 533 -8.06 29.57 -6.80
C GLY A 533 -9.13 28.56 -7.19
N TYR A 534 -8.87 27.26 -7.11
CA TYR A 534 -9.87 26.20 -7.23
C TYR A 534 -10.46 25.80 -5.88
N VAL A 535 -11.73 25.47 -5.85
CA VAL A 535 -12.26 24.55 -4.84
C VAL A 535 -11.80 23.16 -5.21
N VAL A 536 -11.05 22.46 -4.33
CA VAL A 536 -10.65 21.09 -4.57
C VAL A 536 -11.51 20.17 -3.72
N PHE A 537 -12.17 19.21 -4.36
CA PHE A 537 -13.08 18.26 -3.73
C PHE A 537 -12.65 16.82 -3.95
N THR A 538 -12.70 16.04 -2.88
CA THR A 538 -12.44 14.59 -2.92
C THR A 538 -13.49 13.89 -2.07
N MET A 539 -13.99 12.75 -2.53
CA MET A 539 -14.95 11.94 -1.78
C MET A 539 -14.70 10.45 -2.03
N ASP A 540 -14.76 9.66 -0.97
CA ASP A 540 -14.75 8.20 -1.05
C ASP A 540 -16.19 7.69 -1.23
N ASN A 541 -16.48 7.17 -2.41
CA ASN A 541 -17.77 6.58 -2.77
C ASN A 541 -17.90 5.14 -2.26
N ARG A 542 -19.09 4.56 -2.30
CA ARG A 542 -19.27 3.11 -2.15
C ARG A 542 -18.45 2.38 -3.23
N GLY A 543 -17.95 1.20 -2.91
CA GLY A 543 -16.96 0.48 -3.72
C GLY A 543 -15.52 0.74 -3.27
N SER A 544 -15.25 1.79 -2.47
CA SER A 544 -13.94 2.03 -1.85
C SER A 544 -13.78 1.26 -0.53
N ASP A 545 -12.70 1.52 0.25
CA ASP A 545 -12.29 0.69 1.38
C ASP A 545 -12.67 1.25 2.77
N ALA A 546 -12.25 0.51 3.82
CA ALA A 546 -12.29 0.87 5.24
C ALA A 546 -13.70 0.92 5.89
N ARG A 547 -14.72 0.39 5.23
CA ARG A 547 -16.11 0.43 5.64
C ARG A 547 -16.79 -0.94 5.68
N GLY A 548 -16.02 -2.02 5.46
CA GLY A 548 -16.48 -3.40 5.42
C GLY A 548 -17.03 -3.84 4.06
N LYS A 549 -17.29 -5.14 3.96
CA LYS A 549 -17.59 -5.85 2.71
C LYS A 549 -18.77 -5.26 1.94
N LYS A 550 -19.90 -5.02 2.60
CA LYS A 550 -21.11 -4.46 1.96
C LYS A 550 -20.90 -3.09 1.32
N PHE A 551 -19.97 -2.31 1.84
CA PHE A 551 -19.62 -1.02 1.27
C PHE A 551 -18.75 -1.19 0.01
N CYS A 552 -17.87 -2.19 0.00
CA CYS A 552 -16.96 -2.47 -1.12
C CYS A 552 -17.66 -3.19 -2.27
N GLU A 553 -18.48 -4.22 -1.97
CA GLU A 553 -19.00 -5.17 -2.98
C GLU A 553 -20.14 -4.65 -3.86
N VAL A 554 -20.61 -3.41 -3.66
CA VAL A 554 -21.68 -2.81 -4.47
C VAL A 554 -21.30 -2.66 -5.95
N ASN A 555 -20.03 -2.71 -6.25
CA ASN A 555 -19.48 -2.56 -7.61
C ASN A 555 -19.33 -3.90 -8.37
N HIS A 556 -19.61 -5.04 -7.71
CA HIS A 556 -19.50 -6.35 -8.34
C HIS A 556 -20.30 -6.41 -9.65
N ARG A 557 -19.65 -6.87 -10.74
CA ARG A 557 -20.13 -6.98 -12.11
C ARG A 557 -20.50 -5.66 -12.81
N GLN A 558 -20.20 -4.51 -12.17
CA GLN A 558 -20.58 -3.18 -12.70
C GLN A 558 -19.66 -2.05 -12.23
N LEU A 559 -18.34 -2.26 -12.28
CA LEU A 559 -17.34 -1.26 -11.91
C LEU A 559 -17.63 0.13 -12.51
N GLY A 560 -17.61 1.18 -11.69
CA GLY A 560 -17.86 2.56 -12.09
C GLY A 560 -19.34 2.98 -12.10
N VAL A 561 -20.30 2.06 -11.91
CA VAL A 561 -21.73 2.42 -11.96
C VAL A 561 -22.19 3.08 -10.66
N ASN A 562 -22.02 2.40 -9.52
CA ASN A 562 -22.37 2.94 -8.21
C ASN A 562 -21.42 4.05 -7.78
N GLU A 563 -20.14 3.90 -8.11
CA GLU A 563 -19.10 4.90 -7.83
C GLU A 563 -19.45 6.23 -8.52
N MET A 564 -19.81 6.20 -9.79
CA MET A 564 -20.21 7.41 -10.53
C MET A 564 -21.51 8.02 -9.97
N ALA A 565 -22.50 7.19 -9.62
CA ALA A 565 -23.74 7.66 -9.02
C ALA A 565 -23.47 8.42 -7.70
N ASP A 566 -22.61 7.88 -6.85
CA ASP A 566 -22.23 8.53 -5.59
C ASP A 566 -21.42 9.81 -5.83
N GLN A 567 -20.48 9.82 -6.80
CA GLN A 567 -19.74 11.03 -7.16
C GLN A 567 -20.68 12.14 -7.62
N MET A 568 -21.78 11.81 -8.31
CA MET A 568 -22.78 12.80 -8.72
C MET A 568 -23.56 13.37 -7.54
N GLU A 569 -23.77 12.66 -6.43
CA GLU A 569 -24.29 13.25 -5.20
C GLU A 569 -23.28 14.26 -4.60
N GLY A 570 -21.99 13.97 -4.68
CA GLY A 570 -20.92 14.94 -4.36
C GLY A 570 -20.98 16.21 -5.22
N ILE A 571 -21.22 16.06 -6.52
CA ILE A 571 -21.40 17.19 -7.44
C ILE A 571 -22.66 18.00 -7.09
N LYS A 572 -23.76 17.35 -6.76
CA LYS A 572 -25.00 17.99 -6.33
C LYS A 572 -24.79 18.81 -5.02
N PHE A 573 -24.07 18.22 -4.06
CA PHE A 573 -23.65 18.92 -2.86
C PHE A 573 -22.81 20.16 -3.19
N LEU A 574 -21.81 20.07 -4.07
CA LEU A 574 -20.99 21.20 -4.49
C LEU A 574 -21.84 22.31 -5.15
N LYS A 575 -22.71 21.95 -6.08
CA LYS A 575 -23.61 22.90 -6.77
C LYS A 575 -24.59 23.61 -5.81
N SER A 576 -24.86 23.06 -4.63
CA SER A 576 -25.66 23.72 -3.59
C SER A 576 -24.91 24.85 -2.85
N LYS A 577 -23.57 24.97 -3.02
CA LYS A 577 -22.76 26.00 -2.39
C LYS A 577 -22.71 27.25 -3.25
N ALA A 578 -23.08 28.40 -2.69
CA ALA A 578 -23.13 29.66 -3.41
C ALA A 578 -21.80 30.10 -4.05
N PHE A 579 -20.68 29.67 -3.43
CA PHE A 579 -19.33 29.97 -3.90
C PHE A 579 -18.82 29.04 -5.02
N VAL A 580 -19.59 28.03 -5.44
CA VAL A 580 -19.21 27.12 -6.53
C VAL A 580 -19.70 27.68 -7.86
N ASP A 581 -18.82 27.76 -8.85
CA ASP A 581 -19.19 27.99 -10.23
C ASP A 581 -19.64 26.67 -10.87
N ALA A 582 -20.94 26.47 -10.95
CA ALA A 582 -21.55 25.23 -11.45
C ALA A 582 -21.21 24.92 -12.90
N ASP A 583 -20.80 25.92 -13.70
CA ASP A 583 -20.41 25.79 -15.11
C ASP A 583 -18.90 25.54 -15.29
N LYS A 584 -18.12 25.59 -14.20
CA LYS A 584 -16.67 25.39 -14.21
C LYS A 584 -16.25 24.25 -13.27
N ILE A 585 -16.70 23.04 -13.60
CA ILE A 585 -16.34 21.81 -12.87
C ILE A 585 -15.46 20.92 -13.75
N GLY A 586 -14.28 20.56 -13.24
CA GLY A 586 -13.38 19.62 -13.88
C GLY A 586 -13.05 18.44 -12.98
N VAL A 587 -12.45 17.39 -13.53
CA VAL A 587 -12.12 16.15 -12.83
C VAL A 587 -10.72 15.66 -13.17
N PHE A 588 -10.02 15.15 -12.17
CA PHE A 588 -8.70 14.54 -12.30
C PHE A 588 -8.62 13.24 -11.49
N GLY A 589 -8.07 12.21 -12.08
CA GLY A 589 -7.77 10.95 -11.40
C GLY A 589 -6.78 10.09 -12.16
N TRP A 590 -6.18 9.12 -11.46
CA TRP A 590 -5.16 8.22 -12.00
C TRP A 590 -5.61 6.76 -11.89
N SER A 591 -5.24 5.90 -12.87
CA SER A 591 -5.58 4.47 -12.87
C SER A 591 -7.10 4.25 -12.87
N PHE A 592 -7.67 3.61 -11.84
CA PHE A 592 -9.12 3.58 -11.67
C PHE A 592 -9.72 5.00 -11.63
N GLY A 593 -9.03 5.96 -11.01
CA GLY A 593 -9.42 7.37 -11.07
C GLY A 593 -9.38 7.96 -12.48
N GLY A 594 -8.49 7.48 -13.34
CA GLY A 594 -8.47 7.80 -14.78
C GLY A 594 -9.69 7.22 -15.50
N PHE A 595 -10.07 5.97 -15.20
CA PHE A 595 -11.32 5.37 -15.65
C PHE A 595 -12.53 6.20 -15.20
N MET A 596 -12.60 6.57 -13.93
CA MET A 596 -13.68 7.39 -13.39
C MET A 596 -13.73 8.78 -14.01
N SER A 597 -12.57 9.44 -14.20
CA SER A 597 -12.49 10.75 -14.88
C SER A 597 -13.03 10.67 -16.32
N THR A 598 -12.62 9.65 -17.07
CA THR A 598 -13.09 9.42 -18.45
C THR A 598 -14.59 9.06 -18.47
N SER A 599 -15.04 8.24 -17.49
CA SER A 599 -16.47 7.90 -17.33
C SER A 599 -17.33 9.14 -17.09
N LEU A 600 -16.90 10.02 -16.17
CA LEU A 600 -17.62 11.25 -15.85
C LEU A 600 -17.63 12.22 -17.05
N MET A 601 -16.51 12.37 -17.75
CA MET A 601 -16.41 13.22 -18.95
C MET A 601 -17.30 12.74 -20.10
N THR A 602 -17.53 11.44 -20.20
CA THR A 602 -18.36 10.86 -21.30
C THR A 602 -19.81 10.62 -20.87
N SER A 603 -20.08 10.30 -19.61
CA SER A 603 -21.45 10.00 -19.15
C SER A 603 -22.15 11.21 -18.50
N GLN A 604 -21.39 12.20 -18.00
CA GLN A 604 -21.87 13.41 -17.36
C GLN A 604 -21.33 14.67 -18.04
N ALA A 605 -21.26 14.64 -19.37
CA ALA A 605 -20.61 15.60 -20.22
C ALA A 605 -21.16 17.05 -20.11
N ASP A 606 -22.39 17.22 -19.65
CA ASP A 606 -22.98 18.54 -19.40
C ASP A 606 -22.45 19.17 -18.09
N THR A 607 -21.97 18.34 -17.16
CA THR A 607 -21.44 18.77 -15.87
C THR A 607 -19.94 19.07 -15.94
N PHE A 608 -19.16 18.13 -16.47
CA PHE A 608 -17.71 18.24 -16.49
C PHE A 608 -17.20 18.88 -17.77
N LYS A 609 -16.49 20.01 -17.63
CA LYS A 609 -15.95 20.78 -18.76
C LYS A 609 -14.52 20.42 -19.11
N VAL A 610 -13.74 20.00 -18.12
CA VAL A 610 -12.33 19.61 -18.25
C VAL A 610 -12.10 18.31 -17.51
N GLY A 611 -11.39 17.37 -18.12
CA GLY A 611 -10.95 16.13 -17.49
C GLY A 611 -9.48 15.87 -17.75
N VAL A 612 -8.78 15.34 -16.75
CA VAL A 612 -7.46 14.73 -16.92
C VAL A 612 -7.52 13.29 -16.40
N ALA A 613 -7.18 12.34 -17.25
CA ALA A 613 -7.21 10.92 -16.96
C ALA A 613 -5.80 10.34 -17.11
N GLY A 614 -5.17 9.98 -15.98
CA GLY A 614 -3.85 9.37 -16.00
C GLY A 614 -3.93 7.85 -15.98
N GLY A 615 -3.20 7.15 -16.88
CA GLY A 615 -3.16 5.69 -16.99
C GLY A 615 -4.55 5.05 -16.93
N PRO A 616 -5.56 5.52 -17.72
CA PRO A 616 -6.96 5.14 -17.50
C PRO A 616 -7.26 3.73 -18.00
N VAL A 617 -7.94 2.93 -17.19
CA VAL A 617 -8.69 1.78 -17.74
C VAL A 617 -9.82 2.32 -18.61
N ILE A 618 -9.99 1.77 -19.80
CA ILE A 618 -11.02 2.19 -20.77
C ILE A 618 -12.08 1.10 -20.98
N ASP A 619 -11.62 -0.13 -21.01
CA ASP A 619 -12.49 -1.30 -21.13
C ASP A 619 -11.90 -2.44 -20.31
N TRP A 620 -12.66 -2.97 -19.39
CA TRP A 620 -12.20 -3.98 -18.41
C TRP A 620 -11.76 -5.29 -19.07
N LYS A 621 -12.19 -5.61 -20.30
CA LYS A 621 -11.72 -6.79 -21.05
C LYS A 621 -10.23 -6.74 -21.42
N TYR A 622 -9.61 -5.57 -21.42
CA TYR A 622 -8.16 -5.41 -21.63
C TYR A 622 -7.35 -5.38 -20.33
N TYR A 623 -8.04 -5.44 -19.19
CA TYR A 623 -7.37 -5.45 -17.90
C TYR A 623 -7.03 -6.88 -17.47
N GLU A 624 -6.12 -7.03 -16.53
CA GLU A 624 -5.64 -8.34 -16.12
C GLU A 624 -6.69 -9.14 -15.32
N ILE A 625 -6.53 -10.47 -15.32
CA ILE A 625 -7.50 -11.44 -14.78
C ILE A 625 -7.76 -11.23 -13.29
N MET A 626 -6.70 -11.19 -12.47
CA MET A 626 -6.81 -11.33 -11.01
C MET A 626 -7.62 -10.19 -10.38
N TYR A 627 -7.40 -8.96 -10.85
CA TYR A 627 -8.22 -7.81 -10.48
C TYR A 627 -9.52 -7.76 -11.29
N GLY A 628 -9.41 -7.86 -12.63
CA GLY A 628 -10.54 -7.67 -13.54
C GLY A 628 -11.68 -8.66 -13.29
N GLU A 629 -11.37 -9.95 -13.20
CA GLU A 629 -12.38 -11.00 -12.98
C GLU A 629 -12.91 -11.03 -11.54
N ARG A 630 -12.14 -10.57 -10.51
CA ARG A 630 -12.66 -10.41 -9.14
C ARG A 630 -13.89 -9.52 -9.10
N TYR A 631 -13.84 -8.40 -9.81
CA TYR A 631 -14.91 -7.40 -9.73
C TYR A 631 -15.92 -7.49 -10.87
N MET A 632 -15.54 -8.11 -12.00
CA MET A 632 -16.39 -8.13 -13.20
C MET A 632 -16.79 -9.53 -13.66
N ASP A 633 -16.30 -10.60 -13.03
CA ASP A 633 -16.28 -11.96 -13.56
C ASP A 633 -15.60 -12.00 -14.95
N THR A 634 -15.74 -13.09 -15.73
CA THR A 634 -15.22 -13.12 -17.10
C THR A 634 -16.13 -12.35 -18.06
N PRO A 635 -15.62 -11.84 -19.20
CA PRO A 635 -16.46 -11.24 -20.24
C PRO A 635 -17.54 -12.18 -20.77
N GLN A 636 -17.32 -13.50 -20.70
CA GLN A 636 -18.28 -14.53 -21.12
C GLN A 636 -19.43 -14.69 -20.12
N GLU A 637 -19.16 -14.54 -18.83
CA GLU A 637 -20.16 -14.68 -17.75
C GLU A 637 -20.93 -13.37 -17.48
N ASN A 638 -20.33 -12.22 -17.80
CA ASN A 638 -20.89 -10.90 -17.56
C ASN A 638 -20.82 -9.97 -18.80
N PRO A 639 -21.26 -10.40 -19.98
CA PRO A 639 -21.14 -9.58 -21.21
C PRO A 639 -21.84 -8.23 -21.09
N GLU A 640 -23.00 -8.17 -20.41
CA GLU A 640 -23.76 -6.94 -20.18
C GLU A 640 -23.02 -5.95 -19.28
N GLY A 641 -22.38 -6.43 -18.21
CA GLY A 641 -21.56 -5.59 -17.32
C GLY A 641 -20.37 -4.99 -18.06
N TYR A 642 -19.65 -5.79 -18.84
CA TYR A 642 -18.53 -5.29 -19.66
C TYR A 642 -19.00 -4.27 -20.70
N ALA A 643 -20.10 -4.53 -21.39
CA ALA A 643 -20.66 -3.58 -22.36
C ALA A 643 -21.10 -2.27 -21.68
N LYS A 644 -21.78 -2.35 -20.54
CA LYS A 644 -22.25 -1.20 -19.75
C LYS A 644 -21.11 -0.31 -19.26
N THR A 645 -19.98 -0.91 -18.88
CA THR A 645 -18.86 -0.21 -18.27
C THR A 645 -17.77 0.21 -19.24
N SER A 646 -17.73 -0.35 -20.47
CA SER A 646 -16.83 0.08 -21.53
C SER A 646 -17.03 1.56 -21.87
N LEU A 647 -15.92 2.29 -22.01
CA LEU A 647 -15.94 3.72 -22.35
C LEU A 647 -15.83 3.96 -23.86
N LEU A 648 -15.57 2.91 -24.67
CA LEU A 648 -15.38 3.02 -26.12
C LEU A 648 -16.65 3.51 -26.81
N ASP A 649 -17.81 2.99 -26.43
CA ASP A 649 -19.10 3.40 -27.02
C ASP A 649 -19.64 4.73 -26.49
N LYS A 650 -19.04 5.22 -25.39
CA LYS A 650 -19.45 6.47 -24.73
C LYS A 650 -18.75 7.71 -25.29
N VAL A 651 -17.69 7.54 -26.08
CA VAL A 651 -16.92 8.65 -26.67
C VAL A 651 -17.78 9.67 -27.44
N LYS A 652 -18.86 9.22 -28.08
CA LYS A 652 -19.81 10.08 -28.82
C LYS A 652 -20.42 11.19 -27.94
N ASN A 653 -20.52 10.96 -26.63
CA ASN A 653 -21.10 11.92 -25.69
C ASN A 653 -20.07 12.95 -25.18
N LEU A 654 -18.78 12.78 -25.45
CA LEU A 654 -17.74 13.72 -24.99
C LEU A 654 -18.00 15.12 -25.53
N LYS A 655 -18.11 16.12 -24.64
CA LYS A 655 -18.34 17.53 -24.97
C LYS A 655 -17.21 18.43 -24.50
N GLY A 656 -16.67 18.14 -23.31
CA GLY A 656 -15.60 18.91 -22.67
C GLY A 656 -14.21 18.56 -23.23
N ARG A 657 -13.19 19.20 -22.66
CA ARG A 657 -11.78 18.92 -22.98
C ARG A 657 -11.25 17.78 -22.11
N LEU A 658 -10.69 16.74 -22.72
CA LEU A 658 -10.12 15.59 -22.03
C LEU A 658 -8.66 15.42 -22.42
N LEU A 659 -7.77 15.40 -21.44
CA LEU A 659 -6.37 15.02 -21.57
C LEU A 659 -6.16 13.62 -20.99
N ILE A 660 -5.64 12.71 -21.79
CA ILE A 660 -5.16 11.40 -21.35
C ILE A 660 -3.62 11.47 -21.18
N ILE A 661 -3.12 11.02 -20.04
CA ILE A 661 -1.69 10.89 -19.75
C ILE A 661 -1.39 9.41 -19.54
N HIS A 662 -0.31 8.87 -20.16
CA HIS A 662 0.05 7.47 -20.02
C HIS A 662 1.57 7.27 -19.97
N GLY A 663 2.05 6.28 -19.21
CA GLY A 663 3.42 5.78 -19.27
C GLY A 663 3.58 4.78 -20.43
N ALA A 664 4.58 4.93 -21.27
CA ALA A 664 4.76 4.02 -22.42
C ALA A 664 5.13 2.59 -22.01
N GLN A 665 5.67 2.42 -20.82
CA GLN A 665 6.09 1.12 -20.26
C GLN A 665 5.16 0.63 -19.14
N ASP A 666 3.89 1.03 -19.18
CA ASP A 666 2.91 0.66 -18.15
C ASP A 666 2.56 -0.84 -18.20
N PRO A 667 2.98 -1.66 -17.20
CA PRO A 667 2.68 -3.08 -17.15
C PRO A 667 1.37 -3.39 -16.41
N VAL A 668 0.70 -2.36 -15.86
CA VAL A 668 -0.51 -2.48 -15.04
C VAL A 668 -1.75 -2.16 -15.87
N VAL A 669 -1.85 -0.91 -16.35
CA VAL A 669 -2.87 -0.49 -17.31
C VAL A 669 -2.19 -0.33 -18.65
N VAL A 670 -2.24 -1.36 -19.47
CA VAL A 670 -1.49 -1.39 -20.74
C VAL A 670 -1.94 -0.28 -21.66
N GLN A 671 -1.00 0.30 -22.42
CA GLN A 671 -1.21 1.46 -23.29
C GLN A 671 -2.35 1.27 -24.30
N GLN A 672 -2.70 0.03 -24.63
CA GLN A 672 -3.81 -0.34 -25.51
C GLN A 672 -5.14 0.30 -25.09
N HIS A 673 -5.39 0.49 -23.81
CA HIS A 673 -6.58 1.19 -23.32
C HIS A 673 -6.68 2.59 -23.92
N SER A 674 -5.63 3.39 -23.82
CA SER A 674 -5.60 4.76 -24.36
C SER A 674 -5.66 4.78 -25.88
N MET A 675 -4.95 3.88 -26.55
CA MET A 675 -4.94 3.81 -28.02
C MET A 675 -6.33 3.48 -28.59
N ASN A 676 -7.02 2.51 -27.99
CA ASN A 676 -8.38 2.16 -28.42
C ASN A 676 -9.39 3.29 -28.15
N PHE A 677 -9.22 4.05 -27.06
CA PHE A 677 -10.08 5.20 -26.79
C PHE A 677 -9.85 6.33 -27.81
N ILE A 678 -8.59 6.62 -28.15
CA ILE A 678 -8.24 7.62 -29.16
C ILE A 678 -8.82 7.22 -30.52
N GLU A 679 -8.69 5.97 -30.93
CA GLU A 679 -9.26 5.44 -32.17
C GLU A 679 -10.79 5.58 -32.19
N ALA A 680 -11.44 5.27 -31.06
CA ALA A 680 -12.89 5.45 -30.93
C ALA A 680 -13.30 6.94 -31.05
N CYS A 681 -12.51 7.85 -30.44
CA CYS A 681 -12.73 9.30 -30.58
C CYS A 681 -12.60 9.76 -32.03
N ILE A 682 -11.57 9.32 -32.76
CA ILE A 682 -11.37 9.63 -34.18
C ILE A 682 -12.58 9.19 -34.98
N LYS A 683 -13.05 7.95 -34.80
CA LYS A 683 -14.24 7.43 -35.51
C LYS A 683 -15.51 8.19 -35.16
N ALA A 684 -15.64 8.71 -33.95
CA ALA A 684 -16.78 9.51 -33.51
C ALA A 684 -16.65 11.01 -33.84
N GLY A 685 -15.55 11.46 -34.47
CA GLY A 685 -15.28 12.88 -34.74
C GLY A 685 -15.05 13.71 -33.47
N LYS A 686 -14.57 13.09 -32.37
CA LYS A 686 -14.31 13.76 -31.10
C LYS A 686 -12.82 14.04 -30.94
N GLN A 687 -12.50 15.19 -30.34
CA GLN A 687 -11.11 15.56 -30.02
C GLN A 687 -10.77 15.11 -28.58
N VAL A 688 -9.59 14.51 -28.41
CA VAL A 688 -8.98 14.16 -27.15
C VAL A 688 -7.50 14.51 -27.20
N ASP A 689 -6.99 15.09 -26.14
CA ASP A 689 -5.56 15.38 -25.99
C ASP A 689 -4.85 14.17 -25.36
N TYR A 690 -3.64 13.87 -25.84
CA TYR A 690 -2.87 12.73 -25.35
C TYR A 690 -1.43 13.14 -25.05
N PHE A 691 -0.90 12.71 -23.90
CA PHE A 691 0.49 12.92 -23.57
C PHE A 691 1.13 11.63 -23.04
N LEU A 692 2.19 11.19 -23.70
CA LEU A 692 2.95 9.98 -23.37
C LEU A 692 4.21 10.33 -22.61
N TYR A 693 4.46 9.60 -21.50
CA TYR A 693 5.75 9.60 -20.80
C TYR A 693 6.56 8.37 -21.22
N PRO A 694 7.57 8.51 -22.10
CA PRO A 694 8.21 7.37 -22.78
C PRO A 694 8.93 6.38 -21.84
N ASN A 695 9.46 6.88 -20.71
CA ASN A 695 10.31 6.11 -19.82
C ASN A 695 9.62 5.77 -18.48
N HIS A 696 8.30 5.92 -18.40
CA HIS A 696 7.55 5.66 -17.20
C HIS A 696 6.63 4.45 -17.35
N GLU A 697 6.56 3.71 -16.27
CA GLU A 697 5.57 2.65 -16.03
C GLU A 697 4.21 3.25 -15.65
N HIS A 698 3.42 2.54 -14.83
CA HIS A 698 2.09 2.98 -14.44
C HIS A 698 2.05 4.36 -13.77
N ASN A 699 3.08 4.70 -13.02
CA ASN A 699 3.18 5.99 -12.33
C ASN A 699 4.33 6.84 -12.87
N VAL A 700 4.07 8.10 -13.21
CA VAL A 700 5.13 9.08 -13.45
C VAL A 700 5.79 9.40 -12.11
N SER A 701 7.06 9.09 -11.95
CA SER A 701 7.80 9.18 -10.69
C SER A 701 8.97 10.17 -10.76
N GLY A 702 9.59 10.44 -9.60
CA GLY A 702 10.74 11.30 -9.49
C GLY A 702 10.46 12.76 -9.91
N ARG A 703 11.44 13.43 -10.51
CA ARG A 703 11.33 14.84 -10.93
C ARG A 703 10.37 15.04 -12.11
N ASP A 704 10.16 14.02 -12.95
CA ASP A 704 9.26 14.12 -14.11
C ASP A 704 7.79 14.29 -13.69
N ARG A 705 7.44 13.92 -12.44
CA ARG A 705 6.13 14.23 -11.86
C ARG A 705 5.90 15.75 -11.74
N ILE A 706 6.95 16.56 -11.61
CA ILE A 706 6.84 18.04 -11.61
C ILE A 706 6.31 18.50 -12.96
N HIS A 707 6.87 17.99 -14.06
CA HIS A 707 6.40 18.28 -15.42
C HIS A 707 4.94 17.83 -15.60
N MET A 708 4.58 16.65 -15.10
CA MET A 708 3.22 16.12 -15.18
C MET A 708 2.21 17.02 -14.44
N TYR A 709 2.52 17.42 -13.20
CA TYR A 709 1.63 18.30 -12.44
C TYR A 709 1.53 19.69 -13.04
N ALA A 710 2.64 20.24 -13.60
CA ALA A 710 2.60 21.49 -14.35
C ALA A 710 1.66 21.39 -15.55
N LYS A 711 1.73 20.30 -16.32
CA LYS A 711 0.85 20.05 -17.47
C LYS A 711 -0.61 19.94 -17.07
N ILE A 712 -0.92 19.25 -15.96
CA ILE A 712 -2.28 19.12 -15.44
C ILE A 712 -2.82 20.49 -15.02
N ALA A 713 -2.04 21.25 -14.24
CA ALA A 713 -2.46 22.58 -13.80
C ALA A 713 -2.70 23.55 -14.96
N ASP A 714 -1.79 23.59 -15.95
CA ASP A 714 -1.94 24.40 -17.16
C ASP A 714 -3.17 24.03 -17.97
N TYR A 715 -3.46 22.71 -18.07
CA TYR A 715 -4.64 22.23 -18.79
C TYR A 715 -5.95 22.69 -18.11
N PHE A 716 -6.02 22.63 -16.79
CA PHE A 716 -7.15 23.16 -16.02
C PHE A 716 -7.25 24.68 -16.17
N ASP A 717 -6.16 25.42 -16.01
CA ASP A 717 -6.16 26.88 -16.13
C ASP A 717 -6.58 27.34 -17.51
N THR A 718 -6.10 26.67 -18.56
CA THR A 718 -6.40 27.03 -19.95
C THR A 718 -7.83 26.75 -20.33
N HIS A 719 -8.42 25.65 -19.87
CA HIS A 719 -9.70 25.17 -20.38
C HIS A 719 -10.87 25.29 -19.40
N LEU A 720 -10.60 25.57 -18.11
CA LEU A 720 -11.67 25.70 -17.11
C LEU A 720 -11.79 27.11 -16.52
N LYS A 721 -10.69 27.85 -16.35
CA LYS A 721 -10.77 29.24 -15.83
C LYS A 721 -11.13 30.24 -16.93
N LYS A 722 -10.56 30.09 -18.10
CA LYS A 722 -10.86 30.94 -19.26
C LYS A 722 -12.21 30.55 -19.87
#